data_726fdd266e6d81fc216973d15892a59c
#
_entry.id   726fdd266e6d81fc216973d15892a59c
#
_cell.length_a   1.000
_cell.length_b   1.000
_cell.length_c   1.000
_cell.angle_alpha   90.00
_cell.angle_beta   90.00
_cell.angle_gamma   90.00
#
_symmetry.space_group_name_H-M   'P 1'
#
loop_
_entity.id
_entity.type
_entity.pdbx_description
1 polymer ?
#
loop_
_entity_poly.entity_id
_entity_poly.type
_entity_poly.pdbx_seq_one_letter_code
_entity_poly.pdbx_strand_id
1 'polypeptide(L)'
;MILRASVLLWTCCLLLGPVQTAADESDYGEEIVLTLALEEDALVETEKKTSPGVFLWSNKEAWRMSGQYVVVLKDNVHKSQVERVIRRLQTKAAKHGYLTKIIYTFHELFRGFVVRMSSDLLEMALKLSHVDYIEEDSYVFGQTVPWNLDRIVPSPHVANHFNPPNTGESVEVYLLDTSIQSNHREIEGKVQVTEFENVPEEDGTRFYRQASKCESHGTHLAGVLNGRDAGVAKGVNLRSLRVLNCQGKGTVSGSLMGLEYIKKALTEQPYSPLIVLIPFVGGFSQTLNMASRVLIKSGVIIIAAAGNYKDDACLYSPASEPEVITVGATNYEDQPVTMGVLGTNFGNCVDMFAPGDDIIGASSDCSTCFTSKSGTSQAAAHVAGIAAMILNGKSDLTVTELRQRLIHFSTKNAINEAWFPDDQRLITPNRVAGLPVKFVNDEQLLCRTVWSKPSGFARTATTSVQCTGNEEMFSCSSFSRNGKRKGEQVEDKDGKKICTAHNAFGGDGVYAIARCCVWPKASCSVNASTTDRANTMSAASCSQEDHVLTGCSSHSLSGHFSNHVRPAHSSGDRDPVCIGKSGITSHALCCHAPSISCKVKEHFPVGFTEKVTVSCDDGWTLTGCNAYSRGSNILGAYPIDDTCVVLNPKGGKGAAAIAICCKNANTEESQNSNYR
;
A
#
# COMPACT_ATOMS: atom_id res chain seq x y z
N MET A 1 -39.15 -41.43 -8.42
CA MET A 1 -38.37 -42.52 -9.03
C MET A 1 -36.97 -42.39 -8.49
N ILE A 2 -36.61 -43.00 -7.37
CA ILE A 2 -36.22 -44.40 -7.11
C ILE A 2 -35.07 -44.82 -8.02
N LEU A 3 -33.87 -44.99 -7.49
CA LEU A 3 -33.15 -46.19 -7.12
C LEU A 3 -31.66 -45.87 -6.86
N ARG A 4 -31.16 -46.13 -5.63
CA ARG A 4 -30.31 -47.24 -5.11
C ARG A 4 -28.86 -47.18 -5.60
N ALA A 5 -27.91 -46.98 -4.74
CA ALA A 5 -27.26 -47.84 -3.72
C ALA A 5 -26.43 -48.98 -4.31
N SER A 6 -25.14 -49.00 -3.98
CA SER A 6 -24.41 -50.27 -3.79
C SER A 6 -23.18 -50.05 -2.88
N VAL A 7 -23.22 -50.77 -1.79
CA VAL A 7 -22.18 -51.04 -0.79
C VAL A 7 -21.31 -52.20 -1.31
N LEU A 8 -20.02 -52.14 -1.07
CA LEU A 8 -19.16 -53.33 -1.11
C LEU A 8 -18.26 -53.35 0.13
N LEU A 9 -18.70 -54.27 1.04
CA LEU A 9 -17.89 -54.82 2.12
C LEU A 9 -16.81 -55.75 1.54
N TRP A 10 -15.65 -55.71 2.17
CA TRP A 10 -14.79 -56.89 2.22
C TRP A 10 -14.27 -57.07 3.64
N THR A 11 -14.68 -58.18 4.22
CA THR A 11 -14.25 -58.82 5.49
C THR A 11 -13.04 -59.69 5.24
N CYS A 12 -12.09 -59.72 6.17
CA CYS A 12 -11.34 -60.94 6.48
C CYS A 12 -10.80 -60.97 7.92
N CYS A 13 -11.33 -61.87 8.67
CA CYS A 13 -10.84 -62.81 9.70
C CYS A 13 -9.83 -62.37 10.77
N LEU A 14 -10.32 -62.23 11.96
CA LEU A 14 -10.16 -63.01 13.23
C LEU A 14 -8.88 -63.83 13.41
N LEU A 15 -8.09 -63.46 14.45
CA LEU A 15 -7.47 -64.40 15.39
C LEU A 15 -7.49 -63.82 16.79
N LEU A 16 -8.11 -64.55 17.69
CA LEU A 16 -8.32 -64.31 19.11
C LEU A 16 -7.07 -64.72 19.91
N GLY A 17 -6.61 -63.84 20.84
CA GLY A 17 -5.73 -64.19 21.95
C GLY A 17 -6.12 -63.35 23.18
N PRO A 18 -6.00 -63.83 24.40
CA PRO A 18 -6.80 -63.37 25.52
C PRO A 18 -6.34 -62.05 26.13
N VAL A 19 -7.33 -61.26 26.51
CA VAL A 19 -7.20 -60.02 27.30
C VAL A 19 -6.70 -60.36 28.70
N GLN A 20 -5.53 -59.88 29.09
CA GLN A 20 -5.15 -59.69 30.49
C GLN A 20 -5.37 -58.21 30.85
N THR A 21 -6.27 -57.99 31.76
CA THR A 21 -6.49 -56.73 32.45
C THR A 21 -5.26 -56.38 33.25
N ALA A 22 -4.55 -55.32 32.86
CA ALA A 22 -3.57 -54.65 33.70
C ALA A 22 -4.33 -53.56 34.50
N ALA A 23 -4.30 -53.72 35.78
CA ALA A 23 -4.82 -52.77 36.76
C ALA A 23 -3.94 -51.51 36.84
N ASP A 24 -4.59 -50.40 37.17
CA ASP A 24 -4.03 -49.09 37.48
C ASP A 24 -2.77 -49.17 38.38
N GLU A 25 -1.64 -48.81 37.83
CA GLU A 25 -0.37 -48.56 38.54
C GLU A 25 0.06 -47.07 38.52
N SER A 26 -0.91 -46.13 38.55
CA SER A 26 -0.56 -44.70 38.54
C SER A 26 -0.59 -43.98 39.90
N ASP A 27 -1.04 -44.67 40.98
CA ASP A 27 -1.24 -43.98 42.28
C ASP A 27 -0.19 -44.29 43.37
N TYR A 28 0.71 -45.25 43.13
CA TYR A 28 1.76 -45.60 44.10
C TYR A 28 3.14 -44.93 43.78
N GLY A 29 3.28 -44.38 42.59
CA GLY A 29 4.56 -43.74 42.16
C GLY A 29 4.80 -42.35 42.74
N GLU A 30 3.74 -41.59 42.96
CA GLU A 30 3.88 -40.21 43.45
C GLU A 30 4.16 -40.14 44.97
N GLU A 31 3.60 -41.03 45.74
CA GLU A 31 3.78 -41.06 47.20
C GLU A 31 5.20 -41.56 47.59
N ILE A 32 5.77 -42.49 46.85
CA ILE A 32 7.14 -42.99 47.05
C ILE A 32 8.17 -41.93 46.64
N VAL A 33 7.93 -41.16 45.59
CA VAL A 33 8.83 -40.08 45.14
C VAL A 33 8.82 -38.93 46.12
N LEU A 34 7.68 -38.58 46.72
CA LEU A 34 7.60 -37.55 47.75
C LEU A 34 8.32 -37.95 49.06
N THR A 35 8.21 -39.23 49.47
CA THR A 35 8.84 -39.76 50.70
C THR A 35 10.37 -39.85 50.55
N LEU A 36 10.88 -40.27 49.39
CA LEU A 36 12.33 -40.32 49.12
C LEU A 36 12.95 -38.91 49.00
N ALA A 37 12.19 -37.92 48.49
CA ALA A 37 12.65 -36.52 48.40
C ALA A 37 12.75 -35.86 49.81
N LEU A 38 11.92 -36.29 50.75
CA LEU A 38 11.93 -35.80 52.13
C LEU A 38 13.07 -36.41 52.99
N GLU A 39 13.50 -37.65 52.68
CA GLU A 39 14.63 -38.30 53.35
C GLU A 39 16.01 -37.78 52.86
N GLU A 40 16.15 -37.37 51.60
CA GLU A 40 17.39 -36.76 51.09
C GLU A 40 17.66 -35.35 51.63
N ASP A 41 16.65 -34.56 51.97
CA ASP A 41 16.80 -33.23 52.58
C ASP A 41 17.38 -33.32 54.04
N ALA A 42 17.24 -34.47 54.71
CA ALA A 42 17.78 -34.68 56.07
C ALA A 42 19.28 -35.02 56.10
N LEU A 43 19.89 -35.38 54.97
CA LEU A 43 21.29 -35.80 54.87
C LEU A 43 22.25 -34.74 54.33
N VAL A 44 21.81 -33.52 54.08
CA VAL A 44 22.61 -32.47 53.38
C VAL A 44 22.78 -31.18 54.20
N GLU A 45 22.85 -31.27 55.52
CA GLU A 45 23.16 -30.08 56.35
C GLU A 45 24.65 -29.72 56.47
N THR A 46 25.52 -30.32 55.67
CA THR A 46 26.95 -30.02 55.68
C THR A 46 27.54 -29.53 54.36
N GLU A 47 26.75 -28.92 53.49
CA GLU A 47 27.31 -28.29 52.28
C GLU A 47 27.84 -26.87 52.59
N LYS A 48 29.13 -26.67 52.33
CA LYS A 48 29.82 -25.38 52.33
C LYS A 48 28.95 -24.31 51.67
N LYS A 49 28.77 -23.14 52.31
CA LYS A 49 28.19 -21.95 51.75
C LYS A 49 28.82 -21.65 50.39
N THR A 50 28.21 -22.11 49.33
CA THR A 50 28.56 -21.70 47.97
C THR A 50 27.97 -20.31 47.73
N SER A 51 28.71 -19.44 47.04
CA SER A 51 28.17 -18.15 46.58
C SER A 51 26.90 -18.37 45.74
N PRO A 52 25.83 -17.58 45.93
CA PRO A 52 24.64 -17.67 45.11
C PRO A 52 24.97 -17.42 43.63
N GLY A 53 24.23 -18.04 42.75
CA GLY A 53 24.36 -17.81 41.29
C GLY A 53 24.10 -16.36 40.90
N VAL A 54 24.53 -15.99 39.72
CA VAL A 54 24.35 -14.65 39.17
C VAL A 54 23.09 -14.64 38.28
N PHE A 55 22.31 -13.56 38.32
CA PHE A 55 21.20 -13.37 37.38
C PHE A 55 21.66 -12.51 36.22
N LEU A 56 21.43 -13.00 34.99
CA LEU A 56 21.76 -12.33 33.75
C LEU A 56 20.48 -12.05 32.94
N TRP A 57 20.51 -11.00 32.20
CA TRP A 57 19.42 -10.63 31.27
C TRP A 57 19.99 -9.97 30.04
N SER A 58 19.21 -10.03 28.92
CA SER A 58 19.56 -9.32 27.69
C SER A 58 19.59 -7.80 27.94
N ASN A 59 20.58 -7.11 27.41
CA ASN A 59 20.65 -5.64 27.40
C ASN A 59 19.57 -5.03 26.51
N LYS A 60 18.89 -5.85 25.69
CA LYS A 60 17.74 -5.50 24.87
C LYS A 60 16.47 -5.92 25.61
N GLU A 61 15.87 -5.01 26.34
CA GLU A 61 14.68 -5.28 27.16
C GLU A 61 13.52 -5.86 26.34
N ALA A 62 13.34 -5.41 25.08
CA ALA A 62 12.36 -5.92 24.13
C ALA A 62 12.49 -7.40 23.81
N TRP A 63 13.66 -7.91 23.89
CA TRP A 63 13.93 -9.27 23.46
C TRP A 63 13.80 -10.28 24.59
N ARG A 64 13.62 -9.81 25.84
CA ARG A 64 13.47 -10.67 27.00
C ARG A 64 12.15 -11.43 26.97
N MET A 65 12.19 -12.68 27.36
CA MET A 65 11.00 -13.53 27.52
C MET A 65 10.67 -13.68 28.99
N SER A 66 9.90 -12.73 29.55
CA SER A 66 9.50 -12.77 30.95
C SER A 66 8.87 -14.11 31.33
N GLY A 67 9.36 -14.67 32.43
CA GLY A 67 8.88 -15.94 32.97
C GLY A 67 9.50 -17.17 32.32
N GLN A 68 10.48 -17.04 31.42
CA GLN A 68 11.25 -18.14 30.86
C GLN A 68 12.72 -17.90 31.11
N TYR A 69 13.41 -18.91 31.63
CA TYR A 69 14.80 -18.78 32.11
C TYR A 69 15.64 -19.98 31.72
N VAL A 70 16.89 -19.70 31.34
CA VAL A 70 17.94 -20.70 31.13
C VAL A 70 18.76 -20.81 32.44
N VAL A 71 18.68 -21.95 33.08
CA VAL A 71 19.45 -22.23 34.31
C VAL A 71 20.71 -22.99 33.93
N VAL A 72 21.86 -22.41 34.18
CA VAL A 72 23.18 -23.00 33.91
C VAL A 72 23.80 -23.46 35.21
N LEU A 73 24.28 -24.69 35.23
CA LEU A 73 24.91 -25.30 36.36
C LEU A 73 26.44 -25.25 36.24
N LYS A 74 27.13 -25.31 37.36
CA LYS A 74 28.61 -25.28 37.44
C LYS A 74 29.23 -26.41 36.63
N ASP A 75 30.39 -26.18 36.06
CA ASP A 75 31.07 -27.14 35.14
C ASP A 75 31.35 -28.52 35.75
N ASN A 76 31.51 -28.59 37.07
CA ASN A 76 31.79 -29.84 37.80
C ASN A 76 30.55 -30.72 38.05
N VAL A 77 29.36 -30.29 37.58
CA VAL A 77 28.11 -31.02 37.80
C VAL A 77 28.00 -32.20 36.83
N HIS A 78 27.84 -33.40 37.40
CA HIS A 78 27.63 -34.60 36.59
C HIS A 78 26.22 -34.63 35.99
N LYS A 79 26.06 -35.25 34.81
CA LYS A 79 24.81 -35.38 34.08
C LYS A 79 23.62 -35.81 34.95
N SER A 80 23.83 -36.79 35.84
CA SER A 80 22.81 -37.29 36.76
C SER A 80 22.36 -36.31 37.85
N GLN A 81 23.12 -35.23 38.05
CA GLN A 81 22.80 -34.21 39.06
C GLN A 81 21.85 -33.12 38.50
N VAL A 82 21.80 -32.97 37.20
CA VAL A 82 20.89 -31.98 36.53
C VAL A 82 19.43 -32.24 36.94
N GLU A 83 19.00 -33.50 36.82
CA GLU A 83 17.65 -33.91 37.21
C GLU A 83 17.38 -33.70 38.71
N ARG A 84 18.40 -33.88 39.56
CA ARG A 84 18.28 -33.61 41.00
C ARG A 84 18.06 -32.13 41.28
N VAL A 85 18.76 -31.24 40.59
CA VAL A 85 18.55 -29.78 40.70
C VAL A 85 17.16 -29.38 40.23
N ILE A 86 16.69 -29.94 39.10
CA ILE A 86 15.34 -29.73 38.59
C ILE A 86 14.30 -30.10 39.65
N ARG A 87 14.37 -31.33 40.21
CA ARG A 87 13.42 -31.79 41.23
C ARG A 87 13.45 -30.89 42.47
N ARG A 88 14.63 -30.47 42.92
CA ARG A 88 14.76 -29.52 44.05
C ARG A 88 14.07 -28.18 43.73
N LEU A 89 14.24 -27.63 42.52
CA LEU A 89 13.57 -26.41 42.11
C LEU A 89 12.04 -26.58 42.14
N GLN A 90 11.53 -27.67 41.52
CA GLN A 90 10.11 -27.97 41.48
C GLN A 90 9.49 -28.16 42.86
N THR A 91 10.16 -28.94 43.74
CA THR A 91 9.70 -29.16 45.11
C THR A 91 9.66 -27.87 45.92
N LYS A 92 10.69 -27.04 45.82
CA LYS A 92 10.72 -25.74 46.52
C LYS A 92 9.67 -24.79 45.99
N ALA A 93 9.49 -24.71 44.66
CA ALA A 93 8.45 -23.89 44.04
C ALA A 93 7.04 -24.30 44.49
N ALA A 94 6.76 -25.62 44.50
CA ALA A 94 5.48 -26.15 44.94
C ALA A 94 5.18 -25.84 46.44
N LYS A 95 6.20 -25.89 47.31
CA LYS A 95 6.05 -25.48 48.71
C LYS A 95 5.62 -24.01 48.89
N HIS A 96 5.92 -23.15 47.92
CA HIS A 96 5.51 -21.76 47.91
C HIS A 96 4.26 -21.49 47.04
N GLY A 97 3.59 -22.55 46.55
CA GLY A 97 2.36 -22.43 45.75
C GLY A 97 2.57 -22.08 44.28
N TYR A 98 3.81 -22.19 43.77
CA TYR A 98 4.13 -21.89 42.37
C TYR A 98 4.30 -23.17 41.54
N LEU A 99 3.82 -23.12 40.31
CA LEU A 99 4.07 -24.16 39.31
C LEU A 99 5.29 -23.78 38.44
N THR A 100 6.09 -24.78 38.13
CA THR A 100 7.21 -24.65 37.21
C THR A 100 7.11 -25.67 36.09
N LYS A 101 7.44 -25.28 34.88
CA LYS A 101 7.45 -26.18 33.71
C LYS A 101 8.84 -26.23 33.11
N ILE A 102 9.48 -27.40 33.16
CA ILE A 102 10.72 -27.62 32.42
C ILE A 102 10.42 -27.74 30.94
N ILE A 103 11.11 -26.96 30.11
CA ILE A 103 10.93 -26.92 28.67
C ILE A 103 11.94 -27.84 27.99
N TYR A 104 13.21 -27.78 28.45
CA TYR A 104 14.28 -28.57 27.87
C TYR A 104 15.43 -28.74 28.87
N THR A 105 16.21 -29.83 28.77
CA THR A 105 17.39 -30.12 29.59
C THR A 105 18.62 -30.30 28.69
N PHE A 106 19.69 -29.55 28.99
CA PHE A 106 20.95 -29.60 28.24
C PHE A 106 21.95 -30.54 28.96
N HIS A 107 22.60 -31.37 28.17
CA HIS A 107 23.59 -32.33 28.68
C HIS A 107 24.91 -32.33 27.91
N GLU A 108 24.92 -31.84 26.67
CA GLU A 108 26.08 -31.92 25.79
C GLU A 108 26.83 -30.57 25.62
N LEU A 109 26.08 -29.47 25.45
CA LEU A 109 26.67 -28.13 25.29
C LEU A 109 27.14 -27.58 26.64
N PHE A 110 26.30 -27.71 27.64
CA PHE A 110 26.53 -27.34 29.04
C PHE A 110 25.57 -28.16 29.94
N ARG A 111 25.74 -28.06 31.25
CA ARG A 111 24.79 -28.67 32.18
C ARG A 111 23.77 -27.62 32.60
N GLY A 112 22.50 -27.85 32.29
CA GLY A 112 21.46 -26.88 32.57
C GLY A 112 20.12 -27.25 32.03
N PHE A 113 19.15 -26.35 32.15
CA PHE A 113 17.80 -26.56 31.67
C PHE A 113 17.07 -25.23 31.41
N VAL A 114 16.06 -25.26 30.55
CA VAL A 114 15.12 -24.15 30.35
C VAL A 114 13.87 -24.40 31.18
N VAL A 115 13.47 -23.42 31.97
CA VAL A 115 12.31 -23.49 32.85
C VAL A 115 11.39 -22.29 32.66
N ARG A 116 10.09 -22.54 32.64
CA ARG A 116 9.06 -21.50 32.78
C ARG A 116 8.60 -21.42 34.20
N MET A 117 8.76 -20.28 34.85
CA MET A 117 8.42 -20.04 36.25
C MET A 117 8.14 -18.56 36.53
N SER A 118 7.53 -18.23 37.69
CA SER A 118 7.39 -16.84 38.13
C SER A 118 8.76 -16.22 38.48
N SER A 119 8.91 -14.93 38.21
CA SER A 119 10.08 -14.14 38.63
C SER A 119 10.31 -14.15 40.17
N ASP A 120 9.25 -14.35 40.95
CA ASP A 120 9.35 -14.46 42.43
C ASP A 120 10.22 -15.64 42.90
N LEU A 121 10.38 -16.64 42.01
CA LEU A 121 11.22 -17.81 42.31
C LEU A 121 12.71 -17.62 42.00
N LEU A 122 13.09 -16.53 41.30
CA LEU A 122 14.47 -16.30 40.86
C LEU A 122 15.47 -16.32 42.03
N GLU A 123 15.18 -15.60 43.11
CA GLU A 123 16.07 -15.53 44.26
C GLU A 123 16.27 -16.91 44.92
N MET A 124 15.21 -17.71 45.00
CA MET A 124 15.26 -19.06 45.51
C MET A 124 16.05 -19.98 44.55
N ALA A 125 15.83 -19.86 43.24
CA ALA A 125 16.52 -20.66 42.24
C ALA A 125 18.03 -20.36 42.21
N LEU A 126 18.43 -19.09 42.32
CA LEU A 126 19.84 -18.68 42.42
C LEU A 126 20.57 -19.23 43.65
N LYS A 127 19.84 -19.55 44.72
CA LYS A 127 20.39 -20.14 45.96
C LYS A 127 20.49 -21.66 45.93
N LEU A 128 20.06 -22.31 44.82
CA LEU A 128 20.25 -23.76 44.69
C LEU A 128 21.72 -24.11 44.56
N SER A 129 22.16 -25.13 45.29
CA SER A 129 23.50 -25.68 45.12
C SER A 129 23.70 -26.11 43.66
N HIS A 130 24.87 -25.85 43.12
CA HIS A 130 25.23 -26.16 41.73
C HIS A 130 24.75 -25.18 40.66
N VAL A 131 23.86 -24.23 40.93
CA VAL A 131 23.53 -23.16 39.98
C VAL A 131 24.72 -22.22 39.86
N ASP A 132 25.16 -21.97 38.65
CA ASP A 132 26.21 -21.00 38.35
C ASP A 132 25.59 -19.64 38.05
N TYR A 133 24.69 -19.61 37.05
CA TYR A 133 23.89 -18.43 36.75
C TYR A 133 22.52 -18.82 36.18
N ILE A 134 21.61 -17.86 36.21
CA ILE A 134 20.31 -17.94 35.56
C ILE A 134 20.23 -16.77 34.59
N GLU A 135 19.95 -17.06 33.33
CA GLU A 135 19.74 -16.05 32.28
C GLU A 135 18.26 -16.00 31.90
N GLU A 136 17.68 -14.80 31.86
CA GLU A 136 16.35 -14.61 31.30
C GLU A 136 16.41 -14.90 29.82
N ASP A 137 15.56 -15.80 29.33
CA ASP A 137 15.52 -16.16 27.92
C ASP A 137 15.15 -14.95 27.05
N SER A 138 15.58 -14.97 25.79
CA SER A 138 15.35 -13.85 24.88
C SER A 138 15.14 -14.32 23.45
N TYR A 139 14.41 -13.51 22.68
CA TYR A 139 14.22 -13.72 21.26
C TYR A 139 15.52 -13.50 20.49
N VAL A 140 15.73 -14.33 19.48
CA VAL A 140 16.77 -14.17 18.46
C VAL A 140 16.10 -13.99 17.12
N PHE A 141 16.66 -13.10 16.29
CA PHE A 141 16.07 -12.74 15.01
C PHE A 141 17.04 -13.06 13.87
N GLY A 142 16.52 -13.63 12.78
CA GLY A 142 17.23 -13.68 11.50
C GLY A 142 17.56 -12.24 11.07
N GLN A 143 18.82 -12.00 10.69
CA GLN A 143 19.29 -10.66 10.28
C GLN A 143 18.89 -10.42 8.82
N THR A 144 17.60 -10.17 8.57
CA THR A 144 17.04 -9.81 7.26
C THR A 144 16.31 -8.48 7.37
N VAL A 145 16.33 -7.68 6.31
CA VAL A 145 15.46 -6.49 6.19
C VAL A 145 14.01 -6.98 6.15
N PRO A 146 13.06 -6.35 6.86
CA PRO A 146 11.64 -6.67 6.72
C PRO A 146 11.22 -6.63 5.26
N TRP A 147 10.40 -7.59 4.83
CA TRP A 147 10.02 -7.76 3.42
C TRP A 147 9.45 -6.49 2.78
N ASN A 148 8.69 -5.72 3.53
CA ASN A 148 8.07 -4.49 3.10
C ASN A 148 9.09 -3.38 2.79
N LEU A 149 10.17 -3.29 3.55
CA LEU A 149 11.26 -2.34 3.30
C LEU A 149 12.11 -2.78 2.10
N ASP A 150 12.38 -4.09 1.95
CA ASP A 150 13.06 -4.63 0.78
C ASP A 150 12.22 -4.42 -0.49
N ARG A 151 10.90 -4.64 -0.39
CA ARG A 151 9.98 -4.51 -1.54
C ARG A 151 9.89 -3.11 -2.12
N ILE A 152 10.00 -2.07 -1.32
CA ILE A 152 9.94 -0.68 -1.81
C ILE A 152 11.26 -0.18 -2.38
N VAL A 153 12.35 -0.93 -2.25
CA VAL A 153 13.65 -0.60 -2.86
C VAL A 153 13.63 -0.99 -4.35
N PRO A 154 14.10 -0.12 -5.26
CA PRO A 154 14.16 -0.43 -6.67
C PRO A 154 15.14 -1.58 -6.98
N SER A 155 14.73 -2.48 -7.87
CA SER A 155 15.58 -3.58 -8.38
C SER A 155 16.82 -3.08 -9.15
N PRO A 156 17.99 -3.80 -9.15
CA PRO A 156 18.13 -5.16 -8.68
C PRO A 156 18.29 -5.25 -7.17
N HIS A 157 17.55 -6.15 -6.58
CA HIS A 157 17.59 -6.43 -5.15
C HIS A 157 18.99 -6.89 -4.76
N VAL A 158 19.77 -6.00 -4.16
CA VAL A 158 20.89 -6.41 -3.33
C VAL A 158 20.26 -6.87 -2.02
N ALA A 159 20.03 -8.18 -1.92
CA ALA A 159 19.37 -8.76 -0.75
C ALA A 159 19.91 -8.19 0.56
N ASN A 160 19.01 -7.77 1.44
CA ASN A 160 19.25 -7.36 2.82
C ASN A 160 19.77 -5.93 3.07
N HIS A 161 19.58 -4.96 2.15
CA HIS A 161 19.96 -3.58 2.44
C HIS A 161 18.84 -2.61 2.09
N PHE A 162 18.09 -2.14 3.10
CA PHE A 162 17.26 -0.96 2.98
C PHE A 162 18.16 0.29 3.11
N ASN A 163 18.49 0.89 1.97
CA ASN A 163 19.30 2.11 1.90
C ASN A 163 18.51 3.20 1.16
N PRO A 164 17.62 3.93 1.86
CA PRO A 164 16.83 4.99 1.26
C PRO A 164 17.71 6.20 0.90
N PRO A 165 17.26 7.06 -0.05
CA PRO A 165 18.04 8.22 -0.51
C PRO A 165 18.23 9.29 0.57
N ASN A 166 17.35 9.36 1.57
CA ASN A 166 17.42 10.21 2.76
C ASN A 166 16.46 9.67 3.82
N THR A 167 16.34 10.35 4.95
CA THR A 167 15.51 9.94 6.09
C THR A 167 14.23 10.73 6.26
N GLY A 168 13.96 11.74 5.40
CA GLY A 168 12.76 12.58 5.47
C GLY A 168 12.79 13.62 6.58
N GLU A 169 13.97 13.99 7.11
CA GLU A 169 14.15 14.81 8.32
C GLU A 169 13.56 16.22 8.26
N SER A 170 13.41 16.79 7.07
CA SER A 170 12.81 18.13 6.89
C SER A 170 11.28 18.12 6.83
N VAL A 171 10.66 16.94 6.88
CA VAL A 171 9.21 16.78 6.69
C VAL A 171 8.52 16.54 8.02
N GLU A 172 7.42 17.24 8.23
CA GLU A 172 6.53 17.02 9.36
C GLU A 172 5.29 16.21 8.92
N VAL A 173 4.90 15.24 9.73
CA VAL A 173 3.72 14.41 9.47
C VAL A 173 2.74 14.52 10.63
N TYR A 174 1.51 14.90 10.36
CA TYR A 174 0.40 14.76 11.31
C TYR A 174 -0.29 13.41 11.10
N LEU A 175 -0.39 12.62 12.14
CA LEU A 175 -1.10 11.35 12.15
C LEU A 175 -2.44 11.51 12.91
N LEU A 176 -3.55 11.33 12.24
CA LEU A 176 -4.89 11.26 12.83
C LEU A 176 -5.19 9.81 13.15
N ASP A 177 -5.18 9.42 14.44
CA ASP A 177 -5.29 8.01 14.81
C ASP A 177 -5.79 7.84 16.27
N THR A 178 -5.50 6.67 16.84
CA THR A 178 -5.59 6.41 18.29
C THR A 178 -4.48 7.16 19.04
N SER A 179 -4.43 7.03 20.36
CA SER A 179 -3.26 7.42 21.15
C SER A 179 -2.00 6.67 20.65
N ILE A 180 -0.83 7.21 20.97
CA ILE A 180 0.48 6.64 20.64
C ILE A 180 1.32 6.50 21.90
N GLN A 181 1.95 5.35 22.08
CA GLN A 181 2.97 5.12 23.11
C GLN A 181 4.29 5.78 22.70
N SER A 182 4.40 7.10 22.94
CA SER A 182 5.51 7.93 22.43
C SER A 182 6.89 7.59 23.04
N ASN A 183 6.92 6.89 24.20
CA ASN A 183 8.13 6.39 24.82
C ASN A 183 8.57 5.01 24.28
N HIS A 184 7.91 4.50 23.23
CA HIS A 184 8.34 3.26 22.60
C HIS A 184 9.68 3.47 21.89
N ARG A 185 10.63 2.57 22.07
CA ARG A 185 12.00 2.62 21.55
C ARG A 185 12.10 2.96 20.06
N GLU A 186 11.17 2.50 19.24
CA GLU A 186 11.16 2.74 17.81
C GLU A 186 10.97 4.23 17.46
N ILE A 187 10.18 4.92 18.26
CA ILE A 187 9.65 6.26 17.94
C ILE A 187 9.98 7.32 18.99
N GLU A 188 10.64 6.93 20.08
CA GLU A 188 11.02 7.84 21.15
C GLU A 188 11.87 9.02 20.61
N GLY A 189 11.51 10.23 21.02
CA GLY A 189 12.16 11.46 20.58
C GLY A 189 11.76 11.95 19.17
N LYS A 190 10.93 11.20 18.44
CA LYS A 190 10.47 11.55 17.08
C LYS A 190 8.97 11.79 16.98
N VAL A 191 8.21 11.47 18.02
CA VAL A 191 6.77 11.63 18.09
C VAL A 191 6.42 12.65 19.13
N GLN A 192 5.73 13.71 18.71
CA GLN A 192 5.10 14.67 19.59
C GLN A 192 3.61 14.35 19.71
N VAL A 193 3.18 13.92 20.89
CA VAL A 193 1.76 13.78 21.23
C VAL A 193 1.20 15.17 21.46
N THR A 194 0.16 15.54 20.71
CA THR A 194 -0.55 16.80 20.90
C THR A 194 -1.63 16.66 21.98
N GLU A 195 -2.09 17.77 22.52
CA GLU A 195 -3.22 17.79 23.47
C GLU A 195 -4.58 17.57 22.78
N PHE A 196 -4.59 17.46 21.45
CA PHE A 196 -5.84 17.30 20.69
C PHE A 196 -6.41 15.91 20.90
N GLU A 197 -7.64 15.87 21.39
CA GLU A 197 -8.44 14.66 21.52
C GLU A 197 -9.90 14.95 21.18
N ASN A 198 -10.44 14.21 20.23
CA ASN A 198 -11.87 14.18 19.94
C ASN A 198 -12.29 12.79 19.48
N VAL A 199 -12.79 12.00 20.40
CA VAL A 199 -13.15 10.60 20.20
C VAL A 199 -14.57 10.33 20.70
N PRO A 200 -15.34 9.43 20.05
CA PRO A 200 -16.62 8.98 20.58
C PRO A 200 -16.43 8.13 21.85
N GLU A 201 -17.51 8.02 22.63
CA GLU A 201 -17.55 7.07 23.74
C GLU A 201 -17.34 5.63 23.24
N GLU A 202 -16.75 4.80 24.08
CA GLU A 202 -16.54 3.39 23.78
C GLU A 202 -17.87 2.62 23.93
N ASP A 203 -18.14 1.72 22.97
CA ASP A 203 -19.39 0.92 22.99
C ASP A 203 -19.39 0.00 24.22
N GLY A 204 -20.41 0.21 25.09
CA GLY A 204 -20.58 -0.24 26.43
C GLY A 204 -20.40 -1.71 26.72
N THR A 205 -19.19 -2.15 26.94
CA THR A 205 -18.89 -3.24 27.85
C THR A 205 -17.71 -2.83 28.71
N ARG A 206 -17.79 -3.08 30.02
CA ARG A 206 -16.69 -2.91 30.98
C ARG A 206 -15.55 -3.86 30.62
N PHE A 207 -14.94 -3.71 29.45
CA PHE A 207 -13.63 -4.28 29.20
C PHE A 207 -12.63 -3.42 29.96
N TYR A 208 -11.84 -4.07 30.81
CA TYR A 208 -10.68 -3.46 31.42
C TYR A 208 -9.92 -2.69 30.34
N ARG A 209 -9.80 -1.38 30.48
CA ARG A 209 -8.97 -0.52 29.64
C ARG A 209 -7.50 -0.98 29.82
N GLN A 210 -7.09 -1.92 29.00
CA GLN A 210 -5.65 -2.13 28.82
C GLN A 210 -5.16 -0.93 28.03
N ALA A 211 -4.34 -0.10 28.63
CA ALA A 211 -3.77 1.09 27.98
C ALA A 211 -3.10 0.71 26.64
N SER A 212 -2.46 -0.45 26.56
CA SER A 212 -1.86 -0.99 25.35
C SER A 212 -2.83 -1.08 24.17
N LYS A 213 -4.11 -1.39 24.38
CA LYS A 213 -5.10 -1.45 23.28
C LYS A 213 -5.47 -0.07 22.76
N CYS A 214 -5.50 0.96 23.61
CA CYS A 214 -5.81 2.32 23.23
C CYS A 214 -4.73 2.98 22.38
N GLU A 215 -3.54 2.43 22.35
CA GLU A 215 -2.36 2.96 21.64
C GLU A 215 -1.93 2.06 20.47
N SER A 216 -2.55 0.90 20.33
CA SER A 216 -2.06 -0.19 19.49
C SER A 216 -1.99 0.17 18.00
N HIS A 217 -2.99 0.86 17.44
CA HIS A 217 -3.01 1.18 16.01
C HIS A 217 -2.05 2.33 15.68
N GLY A 218 -2.15 3.45 16.40
CA GLY A 218 -1.30 4.62 16.15
C GLY A 218 0.19 4.35 16.43
N THR A 219 0.53 3.61 17.50
CA THR A 219 1.92 3.22 17.80
C THR A 219 2.52 2.38 16.68
N HIS A 220 1.74 1.42 16.17
CA HIS A 220 2.18 0.58 15.05
C HIS A 220 2.48 1.41 13.80
N LEU A 221 1.56 2.30 13.41
CA LEU A 221 1.72 3.15 12.23
C LEU A 221 2.88 4.15 12.36
N ALA A 222 3.07 4.73 13.55
CA ALA A 222 4.25 5.54 13.82
C ALA A 222 5.53 4.73 13.62
N GLY A 223 5.56 3.48 14.11
CA GLY A 223 6.68 2.55 13.90
C GLY A 223 6.94 2.26 12.41
N VAL A 224 5.89 2.04 11.63
CA VAL A 224 6.00 1.80 10.17
C VAL A 224 6.47 3.06 9.42
N LEU A 225 6.02 4.24 9.82
CA LEU A 225 6.41 5.50 9.20
C LEU A 225 7.85 5.89 9.54
N ASN A 226 8.15 6.09 10.84
CA ASN A 226 9.42 6.69 11.27
C ASN A 226 10.21 5.87 12.29
N GLY A 227 9.86 4.58 12.49
CA GLY A 227 10.54 3.68 13.41
C GLY A 227 12.04 3.58 13.16
N ARG A 228 12.81 3.38 14.22
CA ARG A 228 14.27 3.25 14.16
C ARG A 228 14.71 2.05 13.34
N ASP A 229 14.09 0.90 13.56
CA ASP A 229 14.41 -0.37 12.90
C ASP A 229 13.43 -0.66 11.74
N ALA A 230 12.12 -0.57 11.97
CA ALA A 230 11.07 -0.94 11.02
C ALA A 230 10.53 0.22 10.16
N GLY A 231 10.92 1.46 10.42
CA GLY A 231 10.38 2.64 9.75
C GLY A 231 10.91 2.87 8.34
N VAL A 232 10.02 3.37 7.47
CA VAL A 232 10.34 3.76 6.08
C VAL A 232 11.18 5.05 6.07
N ALA A 233 10.72 6.10 6.72
CA ALA A 233 11.35 7.43 6.74
C ALA A 233 11.80 7.79 8.17
N LYS A 234 12.95 7.29 8.55
CA LYS A 234 13.43 7.26 9.95
C LYS A 234 13.71 8.64 10.58
N GLY A 235 13.80 9.70 9.78
CA GLY A 235 14.07 11.07 10.24
C GLY A 235 12.83 11.96 10.34
N VAL A 236 11.66 11.48 9.91
CA VAL A 236 10.41 12.26 9.95
C VAL A 236 10.02 12.64 11.37
N ASN A 237 9.58 13.88 11.56
CA ASN A 237 8.95 14.36 12.77
C ASN A 237 7.44 14.09 12.71
N LEU A 238 6.91 13.36 13.68
CA LEU A 238 5.50 12.98 13.73
C LEU A 238 4.77 13.74 14.84
N ARG A 239 3.60 14.29 14.52
CA ARG A 239 2.65 14.83 15.49
C ARG A 239 1.37 14.01 15.47
N SER A 240 0.92 13.53 16.63
CA SER A 240 -0.29 12.72 16.70
C SER A 240 -1.49 13.53 17.18
N LEU A 241 -2.62 13.35 16.49
CA LEU A 241 -3.93 13.83 16.90
C LEU A 241 -4.83 12.63 17.16
N ARG A 242 -5.39 12.55 18.38
CA ARG A 242 -6.27 11.47 18.75
C ARG A 242 -7.70 11.73 18.27
N VAL A 243 -8.11 10.99 17.23
CA VAL A 243 -9.46 11.00 16.64
C VAL A 243 -10.17 9.66 16.70
N LEU A 244 -9.44 8.60 17.06
CA LEU A 244 -9.96 7.23 17.24
C LEU A 244 -9.89 6.83 18.71
N ASN A 245 -10.95 6.21 19.21
CA ASN A 245 -11.03 5.67 20.56
C ASN A 245 -10.24 4.35 20.70
N CYS A 246 -10.25 3.71 21.88
CA CYS A 246 -9.53 2.46 22.14
C CYS A 246 -10.01 1.26 21.31
N GLN A 247 -11.19 1.37 20.69
CA GLN A 247 -11.75 0.37 19.76
C GLN A 247 -11.41 0.70 18.29
N GLY A 248 -10.61 1.76 18.03
CA GLY A 248 -10.31 2.24 16.68
C GLY A 248 -11.49 2.93 15.99
N LYS A 249 -12.48 3.38 16.75
CA LYS A 249 -13.67 4.05 16.25
C LYS A 249 -13.55 5.57 16.40
N GLY A 250 -13.81 6.29 15.31
CA GLY A 250 -13.86 7.76 15.27
C GLY A 250 -15.17 8.27 14.68
N THR A 251 -15.28 9.58 14.53
CA THR A 251 -16.41 10.24 13.89
C THR A 251 -15.94 11.20 12.79
N VAL A 252 -16.80 11.47 11.81
CA VAL A 252 -16.53 12.51 10.80
C VAL A 252 -16.28 13.86 11.48
N SER A 253 -17.08 14.21 12.49
CA SER A 253 -16.92 15.48 13.24
C SER A 253 -15.56 15.56 13.96
N GLY A 254 -15.12 14.48 14.62
CA GLY A 254 -13.79 14.42 15.25
C GLY A 254 -12.67 14.57 14.24
N SER A 255 -12.80 13.93 13.08
CA SER A 255 -11.84 14.07 11.97
C SER A 255 -11.80 15.51 11.44
N LEU A 256 -12.97 16.16 11.26
CA LEU A 256 -13.06 17.57 10.84
C LEU A 256 -12.39 18.51 11.83
N MET A 257 -12.61 18.30 13.14
CA MET A 257 -11.94 19.08 14.18
C MET A 257 -10.42 18.89 14.17
N GLY A 258 -9.93 17.67 13.89
CA GLY A 258 -8.51 17.40 13.70
C GLY A 258 -7.92 18.16 12.51
N LEU A 259 -8.62 18.16 11.35
CA LEU A 259 -8.21 18.94 10.18
C LEU A 259 -8.23 20.44 10.45
N GLU A 260 -9.21 20.93 11.19
CA GLU A 260 -9.28 22.35 11.62
C GLU A 260 -8.12 22.72 12.55
N TYR A 261 -7.75 21.83 13.48
CA TYR A 261 -6.59 22.01 14.34
C TYR A 261 -5.31 22.18 13.50
N ILE A 262 -5.10 21.29 12.52
CA ILE A 262 -3.94 21.38 11.61
C ILE A 262 -3.96 22.70 10.83
N LYS A 263 -5.13 23.11 10.32
CA LYS A 263 -5.27 24.36 9.57
C LYS A 263 -4.89 25.59 10.42
N LYS A 264 -5.27 25.60 11.70
CA LYS A 264 -4.87 26.66 12.64
C LYS A 264 -3.37 26.64 12.89
N ALA A 265 -2.79 25.46 13.16
CA ALA A 265 -1.36 25.31 13.39
C ALA A 265 -0.52 25.83 12.20
N LEU A 266 -0.96 25.57 10.96
CA LEU A 266 -0.33 26.11 9.76
C LEU A 266 -0.37 27.63 9.64
N THR A 267 -1.42 28.26 10.18
CA THR A 267 -1.57 29.71 10.16
C THR A 267 -0.63 30.37 11.16
N GLU A 268 -0.41 29.73 12.30
CA GLU A 268 0.48 30.21 13.37
C GLU A 268 1.96 29.97 13.07
N GLN A 269 2.27 28.81 12.52
CA GLN A 269 3.63 28.42 12.12
C GLN A 269 3.56 27.70 10.77
N PRO A 270 3.83 28.39 9.65
CA PRO A 270 3.85 27.78 8.35
C PRO A 270 5.01 26.77 8.27
N TYR A 271 4.67 25.49 8.32
CA TYR A 271 5.60 24.40 8.04
C TYR A 271 5.56 24.06 6.55
N SER A 272 6.67 23.78 5.98
CA SER A 272 6.75 23.23 4.62
C SER A 272 7.96 22.30 4.56
N PRO A 273 7.79 21.11 4.07
CA PRO A 273 6.57 20.44 3.62
C PRO A 273 5.81 19.71 4.75
N LEU A 274 4.50 19.59 4.62
CA LEU A 274 3.62 18.94 5.59
C LEU A 274 2.78 17.82 4.98
N ILE A 275 2.79 16.65 5.61
CA ILE A 275 1.93 15.51 5.27
C ILE A 275 0.90 15.31 6.38
N VAL A 276 -0.34 15.02 6.01
CA VAL A 276 -1.39 14.52 6.92
C VAL A 276 -1.70 13.08 6.53
N LEU A 277 -1.42 12.15 7.42
CA LEU A 277 -1.72 10.74 7.27
C LEU A 277 -3.07 10.43 7.95
N ILE A 278 -4.04 9.97 7.15
CA ILE A 278 -5.37 9.56 7.60
C ILE A 278 -5.52 8.05 7.32
N PRO A 279 -5.09 7.18 8.23
CA PRO A 279 -5.01 5.74 7.98
C PRO A 279 -6.33 5.01 8.32
N PHE A 280 -7.45 5.68 8.12
CA PHE A 280 -8.79 5.15 8.33
C PHE A 280 -9.76 5.67 7.26
N VAL A 281 -10.92 5.07 7.17
CA VAL A 281 -12.01 5.50 6.31
C VAL A 281 -13.33 5.48 7.06
N GLY A 282 -14.23 6.39 6.69
CA GLY A 282 -15.66 6.34 6.96
C GLY A 282 -16.45 6.09 5.68
N GLY A 283 -17.76 5.90 5.75
CA GLY A 283 -18.63 5.96 4.59
C GLY A 283 -18.51 7.32 3.88
N PHE A 284 -18.93 7.41 2.62
CA PHE A 284 -18.84 8.64 1.83
C PHE A 284 -19.37 9.86 2.60
N SER A 285 -18.53 10.86 2.74
CA SER A 285 -18.83 12.13 3.41
C SER A 285 -18.37 13.30 2.55
N GLN A 286 -19.32 14.00 1.97
CA GLN A 286 -19.05 15.21 1.19
C GLN A 286 -18.29 16.27 2.00
N THR A 287 -18.61 16.38 3.29
CA THR A 287 -18.00 17.39 4.18
C THR A 287 -16.56 17.04 4.49
N LEU A 288 -16.24 15.76 4.76
CA LEU A 288 -14.86 15.33 5.00
C LEU A 288 -14.00 15.48 3.74
N ASN A 289 -14.55 15.14 2.57
CA ASN A 289 -13.88 15.36 1.28
C ASN A 289 -13.62 16.87 1.05
N MET A 290 -14.62 17.72 1.28
CA MET A 290 -14.47 19.17 1.13
C MET A 290 -13.40 19.73 2.09
N ALA A 291 -13.39 19.33 3.35
CA ALA A 291 -12.41 19.79 4.33
C ALA A 291 -10.98 19.36 3.93
N SER A 292 -10.82 18.11 3.47
CA SER A 292 -9.55 17.59 2.93
C SER A 292 -9.05 18.44 1.76
N ARG A 293 -9.94 18.76 0.80
CA ARG A 293 -9.62 19.60 -0.36
C ARG A 293 -9.22 21.03 0.05
N VAL A 294 -9.88 21.61 1.04
CA VAL A 294 -9.54 22.94 1.56
C VAL A 294 -8.14 22.94 2.17
N LEU A 295 -7.79 21.90 2.92
CA LEU A 295 -6.48 21.77 3.53
C LEU A 295 -5.39 21.56 2.47
N ILE A 296 -5.65 20.74 1.45
CA ILE A 296 -4.74 20.51 0.31
C ILE A 296 -4.47 21.81 -0.45
N LYS A 297 -5.47 22.64 -0.68
CA LYS A 297 -5.31 23.97 -1.31
C LYS A 297 -4.42 24.91 -0.51
N SER A 298 -4.15 24.61 0.75
CA SER A 298 -3.20 25.37 1.60
C SER A 298 -1.77 24.82 1.53
N GLY A 299 -1.50 23.88 0.61
CA GLY A 299 -0.17 23.28 0.41
C GLY A 299 0.08 22.00 1.21
N VAL A 300 -0.91 21.47 1.90
CA VAL A 300 -0.80 20.22 2.68
C VAL A 300 -0.98 19.01 1.78
N ILE A 301 -0.17 17.99 1.98
CA ILE A 301 -0.31 16.70 1.33
C ILE A 301 -1.17 15.79 2.21
N ILE A 302 -2.27 15.26 1.72
CA ILE A 302 -3.08 14.27 2.45
C ILE A 302 -2.90 12.90 1.83
N ILE A 303 -2.52 11.92 2.65
CA ILE A 303 -2.38 10.51 2.27
C ILE A 303 -3.35 9.70 3.13
N ALA A 304 -4.20 8.89 2.49
CA ALA A 304 -5.23 8.13 3.17
C ALA A 304 -5.24 6.66 2.79
N ALA A 305 -5.75 5.84 3.71
CA ALA A 305 -6.06 4.44 3.45
C ALA A 305 -7.24 4.32 2.48
N ALA A 306 -7.20 3.33 1.58
CA ALA A 306 -8.32 3.04 0.68
C ALA A 306 -9.52 2.40 1.40
N GLY A 307 -9.28 1.72 2.52
CA GLY A 307 -10.24 0.91 3.26
C GLY A 307 -10.03 -0.59 3.05
N ASN A 308 -10.59 -1.38 3.96
CA ASN A 308 -10.34 -2.84 4.05
C ASN A 308 -11.62 -3.67 3.82
N TYR A 309 -12.53 -3.20 2.97
CA TYR A 309 -13.87 -3.81 2.79
C TYR A 309 -14.03 -4.62 1.51
N LYS A 310 -12.96 -4.74 0.69
CA LYS A 310 -12.97 -5.37 -0.63
C LYS A 310 -14.05 -4.76 -1.55
N ASP A 311 -14.09 -3.43 -1.59
CA ASP A 311 -15.14 -2.63 -2.21
C ASP A 311 -14.54 -1.43 -2.98
N ASP A 312 -15.37 -0.69 -3.73
CA ASP A 312 -14.97 0.52 -4.42
C ASP A 312 -14.56 1.62 -3.42
N ALA A 313 -13.31 2.03 -3.44
CA ALA A 313 -12.78 3.08 -2.56
C ALA A 313 -13.52 4.43 -2.71
N CYS A 314 -14.19 4.67 -3.84
CA CYS A 314 -15.00 5.86 -4.07
C CYS A 314 -16.25 5.96 -3.18
N LEU A 315 -16.62 4.87 -2.49
CA LEU A 315 -17.72 4.85 -1.52
C LEU A 315 -17.29 5.27 -0.10
N TYR A 316 -16.03 5.59 0.08
CA TYR A 316 -15.42 5.88 1.38
C TYR A 316 -14.73 7.24 1.39
N SER A 317 -14.74 7.92 2.54
CA SER A 317 -14.03 9.19 2.74
C SER A 317 -12.96 9.07 3.83
N PRO A 318 -11.80 9.76 3.67
CA PRO A 318 -11.47 10.72 2.62
C PRO A 318 -10.96 10.10 1.30
N ALA A 319 -10.89 8.77 1.18
CA ALA A 319 -10.37 8.05 0.01
C ALA A 319 -11.05 8.47 -1.33
N SER A 320 -12.32 8.86 -1.28
CA SER A 320 -13.08 9.31 -2.47
C SER A 320 -12.79 10.75 -2.90
N GLU A 321 -11.97 11.51 -2.16
CA GLU A 321 -11.57 12.86 -2.57
C GLU A 321 -10.46 12.79 -3.63
N PRO A 322 -10.68 13.31 -4.86
CA PRO A 322 -9.71 13.18 -5.95
C PRO A 322 -8.34 13.83 -5.70
N GLU A 323 -8.26 14.79 -4.78
CA GLU A 323 -7.00 15.46 -4.43
C GLU A 323 -6.23 14.73 -3.31
N VAL A 324 -6.85 13.79 -2.60
CA VAL A 324 -6.18 12.91 -1.60
C VAL A 324 -5.41 11.80 -2.31
N ILE A 325 -4.22 11.49 -1.83
CA ILE A 325 -3.45 10.32 -2.30
C ILE A 325 -3.95 9.08 -1.55
N THR A 326 -4.67 8.22 -2.25
CA THR A 326 -5.35 7.05 -1.67
C THR A 326 -4.59 5.77 -1.94
N VAL A 327 -4.34 4.98 -0.90
CA VAL A 327 -3.44 3.82 -0.93
C VAL A 327 -4.16 2.53 -0.59
N GLY A 328 -4.10 1.57 -1.51
CA GLY A 328 -4.48 0.17 -1.31
C GLY A 328 -3.33 -0.67 -0.76
N ALA A 329 -3.61 -1.92 -0.36
CA ALA A 329 -2.63 -2.78 0.29
C ALA A 329 -2.31 -4.03 -0.54
N THR A 330 -1.01 -4.39 -0.62
CA THR A 330 -0.52 -5.65 -1.18
C THR A 330 0.24 -6.48 -0.15
N ASN A 331 0.28 -7.80 -0.40
CA ASN A 331 1.12 -8.76 0.32
C ASN A 331 2.52 -8.84 -0.31
N TYR A 332 3.36 -9.75 0.21
CA TYR A 332 4.74 -9.96 -0.23
C TYR A 332 4.87 -10.48 -1.68
N GLU A 333 3.79 -11.03 -2.25
CA GLU A 333 3.72 -11.47 -3.66
C GLU A 333 3.15 -10.38 -4.59
N ASP A 334 3.02 -9.14 -4.11
CA ASP A 334 2.35 -8.02 -4.77
C ASP A 334 0.86 -8.24 -5.07
N GLN A 335 0.22 -9.20 -4.39
CA GLN A 335 -1.20 -9.42 -4.59
C GLN A 335 -2.02 -8.59 -3.60
N PRO A 336 -3.23 -8.17 -3.99
CA PRO A 336 -4.11 -7.41 -3.11
C PRO A 336 -4.38 -8.16 -1.81
N VAL A 337 -4.26 -7.48 -0.68
CA VAL A 337 -4.47 -8.07 0.65
C VAL A 337 -5.87 -8.60 0.81
N THR A 338 -5.99 -9.83 1.33
CA THR A 338 -7.26 -10.45 1.71
C THR A 338 -7.27 -10.71 3.22
N MET A 339 -8.40 -10.38 3.87
CA MET A 339 -8.62 -10.59 5.30
C MET A 339 -9.93 -11.38 5.49
N GLY A 340 -9.88 -12.69 5.29
CA GLY A 340 -11.07 -13.53 5.23
C GLY A 340 -11.96 -13.17 4.04
N VAL A 341 -13.19 -12.70 4.29
CA VAL A 341 -14.12 -12.22 3.25
C VAL A 341 -13.89 -10.77 2.85
N LEU A 342 -13.11 -10.03 3.65
CA LEU A 342 -12.72 -8.64 3.43
C LEU A 342 -11.35 -8.56 2.74
N GLY A 343 -10.86 -7.36 2.53
CA GLY A 343 -9.56 -7.10 1.94
C GLY A 343 -9.43 -5.66 1.48
N THR A 344 -8.31 -5.33 0.85
CA THR A 344 -8.07 -3.97 0.34
C THR A 344 -9.19 -3.51 -0.59
N ASN A 345 -9.58 -2.25 -0.46
CA ASN A 345 -10.44 -1.59 -1.43
C ASN A 345 -9.69 -1.35 -2.74
N PHE A 346 -10.45 -1.09 -3.83
CA PHE A 346 -9.97 -0.96 -5.20
C PHE A 346 -10.73 0.15 -5.95
N GLY A 347 -10.57 0.25 -7.26
CA GLY A 347 -11.29 1.20 -8.12
C GLY A 347 -10.49 2.46 -8.43
N ASN A 348 -11.11 3.37 -9.18
CA ASN A 348 -10.45 4.57 -9.71
C ASN A 348 -10.14 5.65 -8.66
N CYS A 349 -10.62 5.50 -7.43
CA CYS A 349 -10.25 6.37 -6.32
C CYS A 349 -8.97 5.92 -5.60
N VAL A 350 -8.39 4.77 -5.96
CA VAL A 350 -7.07 4.35 -5.50
C VAL A 350 -6.01 4.91 -6.44
N ASP A 351 -4.97 5.55 -5.90
CA ASP A 351 -3.85 6.05 -6.71
C ASP A 351 -2.77 4.97 -6.92
N MET A 352 -2.50 4.17 -5.89
CA MET A 352 -1.50 3.09 -5.92
C MET A 352 -1.72 2.12 -4.77
N PHE A 353 -1.01 1.02 -4.81
CA PHE A 353 -0.91 0.06 -3.71
C PHE A 353 0.47 0.16 -3.04
N ALA A 354 0.58 -0.36 -1.83
CA ALA A 354 1.84 -0.47 -1.10
C ALA A 354 1.82 -1.69 -0.18
N PRO A 355 2.97 -2.14 0.34
CA PRO A 355 3.03 -3.21 1.33
C PRO A 355 2.09 -2.95 2.50
N GLY A 356 1.18 -3.89 2.76
CA GLY A 356 0.16 -3.75 3.79
C GLY A 356 -0.29 -5.07 4.40
N ASP A 357 0.45 -6.16 4.23
CA ASP A 357 0.17 -7.45 4.83
C ASP A 357 1.34 -7.92 5.67
N ASP A 358 1.07 -8.44 6.85
CA ASP A 358 2.09 -8.91 7.79
C ASP A 358 3.24 -7.90 8.01
N ILE A 359 2.86 -6.65 8.21
CA ILE A 359 3.81 -5.54 8.40
C ILE A 359 4.25 -5.47 9.85
N ILE A 360 5.54 -5.63 10.08
CA ILE A 360 6.15 -5.51 11.40
C ILE A 360 6.29 -4.04 11.78
N GLY A 361 5.83 -3.69 12.97
CA GLY A 361 5.91 -2.35 13.55
C GLY A 361 5.90 -2.38 15.07
N ALA A 362 6.02 -1.22 15.68
CA ALA A 362 6.01 -1.06 17.13
C ALA A 362 4.71 -1.59 17.76
N SER A 363 4.82 -2.36 18.85
CA SER A 363 3.68 -2.83 19.65
C SER A 363 3.56 -2.03 20.93
N SER A 364 2.35 -1.58 21.24
CA SER A 364 2.06 -0.92 22.52
C SER A 364 1.97 -1.86 23.71
N ASP A 365 2.20 -3.17 23.53
CA ASP A 365 2.20 -4.13 24.63
C ASP A 365 3.41 -3.95 25.55
N CYS A 366 4.51 -3.42 25.03
CA CYS A 366 5.64 -2.96 25.83
C CYS A 366 6.42 -1.87 25.06
N SER A 367 7.31 -1.14 25.75
CA SER A 367 8.08 -0.02 25.16
C SER A 367 9.08 -0.43 24.07
N THR A 368 9.22 -1.72 23.81
CA THR A 368 10.24 -2.27 22.93
C THR A 368 9.74 -3.46 22.11
N CYS A 369 8.46 -3.82 22.27
CA CYS A 369 7.85 -4.94 21.56
C CYS A 369 7.54 -4.61 20.09
N PHE A 370 7.53 -5.65 19.25
CA PHE A 370 7.06 -5.58 17.87
C PHE A 370 5.82 -6.45 17.68
N THR A 371 4.98 -6.06 16.75
CA THR A 371 3.83 -6.85 16.33
C THR A 371 3.63 -6.71 14.82
N SER A 372 2.96 -7.69 14.23
CA SER A 372 2.56 -7.65 12.83
C SER A 372 1.11 -7.20 12.72
N LYS A 373 0.83 -6.34 11.74
CA LYS A 373 -0.54 -5.92 11.37
C LYS A 373 -0.69 -5.85 9.86
N SER A 374 -1.94 -6.06 9.41
CA SER A 374 -2.31 -5.99 7.99
C SER A 374 -3.43 -4.97 7.77
N GLY A 375 -3.35 -4.23 6.65
CA GLY A 375 -4.38 -3.28 6.25
C GLY A 375 -3.87 -2.17 5.34
N THR A 376 -4.80 -1.43 4.76
CA THR A 376 -4.52 -0.23 3.95
C THR A 376 -3.96 0.92 4.79
N SER A 377 -4.11 0.87 6.12
CA SER A 377 -3.49 1.80 7.06
C SER A 377 -1.96 1.69 7.02
N GLN A 378 -1.43 0.44 7.07
CA GLN A 378 0.01 0.16 6.96
C GLN A 378 0.56 0.56 5.59
N ALA A 379 -0.20 0.28 4.53
CA ALA A 379 0.15 0.69 3.17
C ALA A 379 0.23 2.22 3.03
N ALA A 380 -0.73 2.96 3.59
CA ALA A 380 -0.72 4.42 3.59
C ALA A 380 0.50 4.99 4.35
N ALA A 381 0.90 4.37 5.46
CA ALA A 381 2.10 4.77 6.21
C ALA A 381 3.39 4.59 5.37
N HIS A 382 3.49 3.52 4.56
CA HIS A 382 4.61 3.34 3.62
C HIS A 382 4.68 4.47 2.60
N VAL A 383 3.55 4.79 1.96
CA VAL A 383 3.50 5.88 0.97
C VAL A 383 3.79 7.23 1.62
N ALA A 384 3.33 7.47 2.86
CA ALA A 384 3.68 8.68 3.60
C ALA A 384 5.20 8.81 3.85
N GLY A 385 5.87 7.71 4.18
CA GLY A 385 7.32 7.67 4.33
C GLY A 385 8.06 7.93 3.01
N ILE A 386 7.64 7.30 1.91
CA ILE A 386 8.21 7.53 0.57
C ILE A 386 7.98 8.99 0.14
N ALA A 387 6.79 9.53 0.35
CA ALA A 387 6.44 10.91 0.08
C ALA A 387 7.32 11.89 0.87
N ALA A 388 7.55 11.61 2.15
CA ALA A 388 8.44 12.42 2.99
C ALA A 388 9.87 12.45 2.44
N MET A 389 10.41 11.34 1.96
CA MET A 389 11.74 11.32 1.34
C MET A 389 11.80 12.13 0.06
N ILE A 390 10.77 12.08 -0.80
CA ILE A 390 10.69 12.88 -2.02
C ILE A 390 10.64 14.37 -1.67
N LEU A 391 9.80 14.74 -0.71
CA LEU A 391 9.66 16.13 -0.24
C LEU A 391 10.90 16.64 0.49
N ASN A 392 11.64 15.77 1.18
CA ASN A 392 12.93 16.15 1.77
C ASN A 392 13.97 16.54 0.72
N GLY A 393 13.91 15.89 -0.45
CA GLY A 393 14.76 16.25 -1.60
C GLY A 393 14.26 17.49 -2.36
N LYS A 394 12.94 17.74 -2.37
CA LYS A 394 12.29 18.86 -3.03
C LYS A 394 11.01 19.28 -2.29
N SER A 395 11.13 20.31 -1.48
CA SER A 395 10.13 20.73 -0.51
C SER A 395 8.95 21.54 -1.10
N ASP A 396 9.08 22.04 -2.32
CA ASP A 396 8.13 22.94 -2.99
C ASP A 396 7.12 22.21 -3.91
N LEU A 397 7.10 20.87 -3.88
CA LEU A 397 6.19 20.09 -4.70
C LEU A 397 4.74 20.27 -4.27
N THR A 398 3.88 20.50 -5.24
CA THR A 398 2.43 20.41 -5.05
C THR A 398 1.99 18.95 -4.85
N VAL A 399 0.77 18.74 -4.35
CA VAL A 399 0.22 17.39 -4.18
C VAL A 399 0.17 16.61 -5.50
N THR A 400 -0.14 17.28 -6.60
CA THR A 400 -0.21 16.65 -7.93
C THR A 400 1.17 16.27 -8.46
N GLU A 401 2.18 17.11 -8.28
CA GLU A 401 3.56 16.81 -8.65
C GLU A 401 4.14 15.67 -7.81
N LEU A 402 3.88 15.66 -6.50
CA LEU A 402 4.27 14.57 -5.62
C LEU A 402 3.58 13.26 -6.04
N ARG A 403 2.26 13.28 -6.29
CA ARG A 403 1.50 12.11 -6.76
C ARG A 403 2.08 11.55 -8.05
N GLN A 404 2.39 12.39 -9.03
CA GLN A 404 2.99 11.97 -10.29
C GLN A 404 4.36 11.31 -10.08
N ARG A 405 5.18 11.81 -9.14
CA ARG A 405 6.47 11.20 -8.79
C ARG A 405 6.29 9.85 -8.10
N LEU A 406 5.38 9.74 -7.14
CA LEU A 406 5.04 8.46 -6.49
C LEU A 406 4.60 7.42 -7.53
N ILE A 407 3.76 7.81 -8.49
CA ILE A 407 3.33 6.96 -9.61
C ILE A 407 4.52 6.58 -10.50
N HIS A 408 5.39 7.52 -10.80
CA HIS A 408 6.58 7.28 -11.64
C HIS A 408 7.51 6.24 -11.03
N PHE A 409 7.79 6.33 -9.74
CA PHE A 409 8.69 5.42 -9.03
C PHE A 409 8.04 4.07 -8.65
N SER A 410 6.73 3.93 -8.79
CA SER A 410 6.04 2.69 -8.48
C SER A 410 6.43 1.55 -9.44
N THR A 411 6.44 0.32 -8.92
CA THR A 411 6.54 -0.90 -9.74
C THR A 411 5.21 -1.10 -10.47
N LYS A 412 5.27 -1.20 -11.79
CA LYS A 412 4.11 -1.28 -12.66
C LYS A 412 3.78 -2.73 -13.02
N ASN A 413 2.49 -3.03 -13.21
CA ASN A 413 1.99 -4.33 -13.66
C ASN A 413 2.37 -5.53 -12.78
N ALA A 414 2.55 -5.30 -11.45
CA ALA A 414 2.93 -6.33 -10.49
C ALA A 414 1.71 -7.11 -9.95
N ILE A 415 0.52 -6.50 -10.00
CA ILE A 415 -0.70 -7.05 -9.41
C ILE A 415 -1.44 -7.92 -10.42
N ASN A 416 -1.91 -9.10 -10.00
CA ASN A 416 -2.81 -9.91 -10.83
C ASN A 416 -4.21 -9.28 -10.85
N GLU A 417 -4.55 -8.64 -11.96
CA GLU A 417 -5.82 -7.93 -12.14
C GLU A 417 -7.05 -8.83 -12.02
N ALA A 418 -6.91 -10.14 -12.17
CA ALA A 418 -8.02 -11.10 -12.01
C ALA A 418 -8.61 -11.14 -10.60
N TRP A 419 -7.88 -10.62 -9.60
CA TRP A 419 -8.37 -10.47 -8.23
C TRP A 419 -9.51 -9.44 -8.10
N PHE A 420 -9.48 -8.40 -8.95
CA PHE A 420 -10.51 -7.37 -8.95
C PHE A 420 -11.76 -7.80 -9.72
N PRO A 421 -12.95 -7.30 -9.35
CA PRO A 421 -14.17 -7.48 -10.14
C PRO A 421 -13.98 -7.00 -11.58
N ASP A 422 -14.64 -7.65 -12.54
CA ASP A 422 -14.48 -7.37 -13.96
C ASP A 422 -14.73 -5.90 -14.34
N ASP A 423 -15.65 -5.25 -13.65
CA ASP A 423 -15.98 -3.84 -13.84
C ASP A 423 -14.97 -2.88 -13.23
N GLN A 424 -14.15 -3.35 -12.31
CA GLN A 424 -13.15 -2.54 -11.61
C GLN A 424 -11.73 -2.72 -12.16
N ARG A 425 -11.43 -3.81 -12.88
CA ARG A 425 -10.07 -4.13 -13.37
C ARG A 425 -9.43 -3.01 -14.17
N LEU A 426 -10.19 -2.43 -15.11
CA LEU A 426 -9.65 -1.39 -15.99
C LEU A 426 -9.39 -0.06 -15.31
N ILE A 427 -10.12 0.22 -14.23
CA ILE A 427 -10.06 1.50 -13.52
C ILE A 427 -9.24 1.45 -12.24
N THR A 428 -8.90 0.25 -11.77
CA THR A 428 -8.00 0.06 -10.62
C THR A 428 -6.55 0.15 -11.09
N PRO A 429 -5.71 1.01 -10.49
CA PRO A 429 -4.31 1.14 -10.90
C PRO A 429 -3.50 -0.12 -10.55
N ASN A 430 -2.71 -0.60 -11.51
CA ASN A 430 -1.82 -1.75 -11.29
C ASN A 430 -0.39 -1.27 -11.03
N ARG A 431 -0.15 -0.77 -9.82
CA ARG A 431 1.15 -0.25 -9.42
C ARG A 431 1.37 -0.35 -7.92
N VAL A 432 2.58 -0.74 -7.51
CA VAL A 432 3.00 -0.86 -6.10
C VAL A 432 4.08 0.16 -5.82
N ALA A 433 3.92 0.93 -4.73
CA ALA A 433 4.81 2.01 -4.34
C ALA A 433 6.27 1.55 -4.22
N GLY A 434 7.19 2.41 -4.63
CA GLY A 434 8.64 2.19 -4.57
C GLY A 434 9.40 3.48 -4.27
N LEU A 435 10.61 3.33 -3.76
CA LEU A 435 11.53 4.43 -3.50
C LEU A 435 12.15 4.97 -4.79
N PRO A 436 12.47 6.26 -4.88
CA PRO A 436 13.22 6.81 -6.00
C PRO A 436 14.67 6.28 -6.02
N VAL A 437 15.13 5.82 -7.18
CA VAL A 437 16.56 5.52 -7.41
C VAL A 437 17.39 6.80 -7.47
N LYS A 438 16.84 7.79 -8.16
CA LYS A 438 17.35 9.16 -8.27
C LYS A 438 16.16 10.11 -8.25
N PHE A 439 16.35 11.30 -7.69
CA PHE A 439 15.30 12.32 -7.77
C PHE A 439 15.12 12.75 -9.23
N VAL A 440 13.85 12.83 -9.64
CA VAL A 440 13.47 13.24 -10.99
C VAL A 440 13.83 14.72 -11.18
N ASN A 441 14.49 15.05 -12.29
CA ASN A 441 14.75 16.45 -12.66
C ASN A 441 13.42 17.18 -12.85
N ASP A 442 13.39 18.47 -12.52
CA ASP A 442 12.21 19.33 -12.63
C ASP A 442 11.61 19.43 -14.03
N GLU A 443 12.40 19.07 -15.02
CA GLU A 443 12.05 19.14 -16.44
C GLU A 443 11.51 17.82 -17.02
N GLN A 444 11.17 16.83 -16.19
CA GLN A 444 10.60 15.58 -16.69
C GLN A 444 9.08 15.68 -16.82
N LEU A 445 8.56 15.28 -17.98
CA LEU A 445 7.13 15.13 -18.23
C LEU A 445 6.61 13.89 -17.49
N LEU A 446 5.71 14.08 -16.54
CA LEU A 446 5.07 13.01 -15.79
C LEU A 446 3.56 13.03 -16.04
N CYS A 447 2.99 11.88 -16.39
CA CYS A 447 1.58 11.75 -16.73
C CYS A 447 0.92 10.58 -16.01
N ARG A 448 -0.34 10.76 -15.60
CA ARG A 448 -1.21 9.69 -15.10
C ARG A 448 -2.50 9.60 -15.93
N THR A 449 -3.12 8.42 -15.90
CA THR A 449 -4.43 8.19 -16.51
C THR A 449 -5.52 8.32 -15.48
N VAL A 450 -6.55 9.11 -15.78
CA VAL A 450 -7.72 9.32 -14.91
C VAL A 450 -8.96 8.83 -15.64
N TRP A 451 -9.70 7.92 -15.01
CA TRP A 451 -10.95 7.36 -15.51
C TRP A 451 -12.15 8.03 -14.86
N SER A 452 -13.23 8.19 -15.63
CA SER A 452 -14.53 8.53 -15.04
C SER A 452 -15.21 7.27 -14.47
N LYS A 453 -16.28 7.46 -13.69
CA LYS A 453 -17.28 6.40 -13.49
C LYS A 453 -17.98 6.09 -14.83
N PRO A 454 -18.54 4.88 -15.02
CA PRO A 454 -19.30 4.57 -16.22
C PRO A 454 -20.54 5.47 -16.31
N SER A 455 -20.92 5.84 -17.53
CA SER A 455 -22.21 6.52 -17.77
C SER A 455 -23.38 5.54 -17.57
N GLY A 456 -24.59 6.07 -17.46
CA GLY A 456 -25.80 5.26 -17.55
C GLY A 456 -25.99 4.64 -18.95
N PHE A 457 -27.00 3.77 -19.09
CA PHE A 457 -27.30 3.03 -20.35
C PHE A 457 -28.10 3.83 -21.38
N ALA A 458 -28.64 4.99 -21.02
CA ALA A 458 -29.41 5.81 -21.95
C ALA A 458 -28.54 6.24 -23.14
N ARG A 459 -29.14 6.31 -24.34
CA ARG A 459 -28.47 6.77 -25.59
C ARG A 459 -27.81 8.14 -25.46
N THR A 460 -28.37 9.00 -24.59
CA THR A 460 -27.89 10.36 -24.33
C THR A 460 -27.01 10.44 -23.08
N ALA A 461 -26.77 9.33 -22.42
CA ALA A 461 -25.96 9.33 -21.22
C ALA A 461 -24.51 9.73 -21.52
N THR A 462 -23.96 10.55 -20.68
CA THR A 462 -22.57 11.01 -20.75
C THR A 462 -21.87 10.80 -19.42
N THR A 463 -20.57 10.77 -19.47
CA THR A 463 -19.72 10.82 -18.29
C THR A 463 -18.52 11.70 -18.58
N SER A 464 -17.99 12.34 -17.55
CA SER A 464 -16.90 13.30 -17.72
C SER A 464 -15.81 13.08 -16.70
N VAL A 465 -14.60 13.48 -17.06
CA VAL A 465 -13.42 13.50 -16.20
C VAL A 465 -12.59 14.75 -16.49
N GLN A 466 -11.90 15.22 -15.46
CA GLN A 466 -10.97 16.36 -15.55
C GLN A 466 -9.71 16.09 -14.74
N CYS A 467 -8.64 16.79 -15.05
CA CYS A 467 -7.41 16.77 -14.28
C CYS A 467 -7.54 17.57 -12.98
N THR A 468 -6.73 17.27 -11.99
CA THR A 468 -6.79 17.91 -10.67
C THR A 468 -5.60 18.84 -10.45
N GLY A 469 -5.77 19.81 -9.55
CA GLY A 469 -4.70 20.73 -9.15
C GLY A 469 -4.11 21.51 -10.33
N ASN A 470 -2.80 21.42 -10.51
CA ASN A 470 -2.01 22.05 -11.57
C ASN A 470 -1.68 21.11 -12.75
N GLU A 471 -2.34 19.95 -12.83
CA GLU A 471 -2.20 19.08 -14.00
C GLU A 471 -2.90 19.67 -15.22
N GLU A 472 -2.25 19.55 -16.38
CA GLU A 472 -2.85 19.85 -17.67
C GLU A 472 -3.35 18.58 -18.38
N MET A 473 -4.45 18.70 -19.11
CA MET A 473 -4.98 17.58 -19.89
C MET A 473 -4.27 17.53 -21.26
N PHE A 474 -3.49 16.49 -21.48
CA PHE A 474 -2.75 16.27 -22.73
C PHE A 474 -3.53 15.42 -23.73
N SER A 475 -4.43 14.56 -23.29
CA SER A 475 -5.36 13.86 -24.19
C SER A 475 -6.64 13.43 -23.47
N CYS A 476 -7.66 13.12 -24.29
CA CYS A 476 -8.95 12.60 -23.91
C CYS A 476 -9.29 11.42 -24.81
N SER A 477 -9.70 10.30 -24.25
CA SER A 477 -10.17 9.12 -24.98
C SER A 477 -11.41 8.52 -24.31
N SER A 478 -12.03 7.52 -24.94
CA SER A 478 -13.20 6.85 -24.38
C SER A 478 -13.16 5.34 -24.60
N PHE A 479 -13.84 4.64 -23.70
CA PHE A 479 -13.98 3.19 -23.74
C PHE A 479 -15.42 2.77 -23.48
N SER A 480 -15.88 1.69 -24.16
CA SER A 480 -17.16 1.02 -23.92
C SER A 480 -16.97 -0.48 -24.09
N ARG A 481 -17.53 -1.28 -23.19
CA ARG A 481 -17.36 -2.75 -23.21
C ARG A 481 -17.96 -3.41 -24.44
N ASN A 482 -19.03 -2.85 -25.00
CA ASN A 482 -19.67 -3.37 -26.23
C ASN A 482 -19.32 -2.53 -27.47
N GLY A 483 -18.46 -1.52 -27.36
CA GLY A 483 -18.03 -0.67 -28.45
C GLY A 483 -19.07 0.33 -28.98
N LYS A 484 -20.27 0.36 -28.41
CA LYS A 484 -21.35 1.25 -28.82
C LYS A 484 -21.25 2.59 -28.11
N ARG A 485 -20.44 3.50 -28.65
CA ARG A 485 -20.24 4.85 -28.15
C ARG A 485 -20.18 5.86 -29.30
N LYS A 486 -20.43 7.13 -29.00
CA LYS A 486 -20.32 8.23 -29.97
C LYS A 486 -18.96 8.92 -29.94
N GLY A 487 -18.05 8.44 -29.09
CA GLY A 487 -16.74 9.03 -28.88
C GLY A 487 -16.68 10.02 -27.71
N GLU A 488 -15.68 10.87 -27.76
CA GLU A 488 -15.37 11.83 -26.73
C GLU A 488 -15.11 13.23 -27.27
N GLN A 489 -15.48 14.23 -26.49
CA GLN A 489 -15.18 15.64 -26.74
C GLN A 489 -14.41 16.25 -25.60
N VAL A 490 -13.65 17.28 -25.92
CA VAL A 490 -12.96 18.12 -24.92
C VAL A 490 -13.55 19.51 -24.96
N GLU A 491 -14.01 19.98 -23.82
CA GLU A 491 -14.52 21.33 -23.62
C GLU A 491 -13.58 22.08 -22.67
N ASP A 492 -13.34 23.36 -22.97
CA ASP A 492 -12.68 24.26 -22.03
C ASP A 492 -13.75 25.08 -21.30
N LYS A 493 -13.82 24.92 -19.98
CA LYS A 493 -14.71 25.69 -19.11
C LYS A 493 -13.89 26.41 -18.06
N ASP A 494 -13.84 27.71 -18.15
CA ASP A 494 -13.12 28.57 -17.21
C ASP A 494 -11.64 28.20 -17.06
N GLY A 495 -10.98 27.85 -18.17
CA GLY A 495 -9.58 27.43 -18.22
C GLY A 495 -9.33 25.97 -17.78
N LYS A 496 -10.39 25.21 -17.45
CA LYS A 496 -10.31 23.80 -17.14
C LYS A 496 -10.85 22.94 -18.25
N LYS A 497 -10.05 22.00 -18.71
CA LYS A 497 -10.45 21.05 -19.76
C LYS A 497 -11.22 19.89 -19.15
N ILE A 498 -12.35 19.58 -19.78
CA ILE A 498 -13.24 18.47 -19.39
C ILE A 498 -13.30 17.49 -20.55
N CYS A 499 -12.92 16.25 -20.30
CA CYS A 499 -13.08 15.13 -21.24
C CYS A 499 -14.44 14.48 -21.01
N THR A 500 -15.33 14.54 -21.98
CA THR A 500 -16.69 13.99 -21.90
C THR A 500 -16.89 12.89 -22.93
N ALA A 501 -17.24 11.69 -22.48
CA ALA A 501 -17.58 10.56 -23.34
C ALA A 501 -19.10 10.39 -23.47
N HIS A 502 -19.55 9.99 -24.67
CA HIS A 502 -20.95 9.90 -25.04
C HIS A 502 -21.37 8.47 -25.38
N ASN A 503 -22.41 7.98 -24.69
CA ASN A 503 -23.01 6.69 -24.98
C ASN A 503 -23.76 6.69 -26.30
N ALA A 504 -23.93 5.53 -26.92
CA ALA A 504 -24.70 5.35 -28.16
C ALA A 504 -25.96 4.50 -27.92
N PHE A 505 -26.80 4.38 -28.94
CA PHE A 505 -27.96 3.49 -28.90
C PHE A 505 -27.54 2.02 -28.69
N GLY A 506 -28.09 1.36 -27.67
CA GLY A 506 -27.75 -0.01 -27.30
C GLY A 506 -26.34 -0.13 -26.65
N GLY A 507 -25.75 0.98 -26.18
CA GLY A 507 -24.53 0.97 -25.41
C GLY A 507 -24.78 0.55 -23.95
N ASP A 508 -23.81 -0.11 -23.36
CA ASP A 508 -23.78 -0.57 -21.96
C ASP A 508 -23.08 0.42 -21.03
N GLY A 509 -23.00 1.68 -21.45
CA GLY A 509 -22.26 2.74 -20.77
C GLY A 509 -20.88 2.98 -21.37
N VAL A 510 -20.33 4.16 -21.09
CA VAL A 510 -19.02 4.61 -21.56
C VAL A 510 -18.20 5.15 -20.40
N TYR A 511 -16.89 5.09 -20.57
CA TYR A 511 -15.90 5.73 -19.70
C TYR A 511 -15.22 6.86 -20.46
N ALA A 512 -15.05 8.00 -19.82
CA ALA A 512 -14.16 9.07 -20.27
C ALA A 512 -12.79 8.87 -19.61
N ILE A 513 -11.72 9.10 -20.36
CA ILE A 513 -10.35 8.82 -19.94
C ILE A 513 -9.49 10.03 -20.29
N ALA A 514 -8.94 10.68 -19.28
CA ALA A 514 -8.03 11.81 -19.45
C ALA A 514 -6.58 11.40 -19.15
N ARG A 515 -5.66 11.91 -19.95
CA ARG A 515 -4.23 11.86 -19.64
C ARG A 515 -3.83 13.20 -19.02
N CYS A 516 -3.56 13.17 -17.73
CA CYS A 516 -3.25 14.34 -16.91
C CYS A 516 -1.75 14.39 -16.63
N CYS A 517 -1.11 15.49 -17.02
CA CYS A 517 0.34 15.62 -16.97
C CYS A 517 0.77 16.85 -16.17
N VAL A 518 1.93 16.75 -15.53
CA VAL A 518 2.64 17.88 -14.93
C VAL A 518 3.90 18.16 -15.72
N TRP A 519 4.09 19.44 -16.05
CA TRP A 519 5.30 19.99 -16.65
C TRP A 519 5.37 21.46 -16.25
N PRO A 520 6.51 21.97 -15.82
CA PRO A 520 6.64 23.38 -15.46
C PRO A 520 6.23 24.30 -16.61
N LYS A 521 5.31 25.23 -16.33
CA LYS A 521 4.78 26.19 -17.31
C LYS A 521 4.05 25.57 -18.51
N ALA A 522 3.58 24.33 -18.41
CA ALA A 522 2.73 23.76 -19.44
C ALA A 522 1.41 24.52 -19.54
N SER A 523 0.96 24.73 -20.76
CA SER A 523 -0.32 25.35 -21.08
C SER A 523 -0.90 24.64 -22.29
N CYS A 524 -2.12 24.17 -22.20
CA CYS A 524 -2.77 23.42 -23.27
C CYS A 524 -4.00 24.16 -23.81
N SER A 525 -4.26 24.02 -25.09
CA SER A 525 -5.44 24.52 -25.77
C SER A 525 -6.16 23.39 -26.53
N VAL A 526 -7.42 23.62 -26.89
CA VAL A 526 -8.24 22.67 -27.65
C VAL A 526 -8.72 23.34 -28.91
N ASN A 527 -8.39 22.75 -30.05
CA ASN A 527 -8.90 23.15 -31.35
C ASN A 527 -9.86 22.09 -31.88
N ALA A 528 -11.02 22.49 -32.35
CA ALA A 528 -12.02 21.58 -32.91
C ALA A 528 -12.30 21.90 -34.36
N SER A 529 -12.52 20.85 -35.17
CA SER A 529 -12.93 20.96 -36.58
C SER A 529 -14.08 20.01 -36.87
N THR A 530 -15.14 20.53 -37.46
CA THR A 530 -16.33 19.76 -37.84
C THR A 530 -16.57 19.94 -39.34
N THR A 531 -16.93 18.87 -40.05
CA THR A 531 -17.36 18.98 -41.44
C THR A 531 -18.72 18.35 -41.63
N ASP A 532 -19.64 19.10 -42.19
CA ASP A 532 -21.01 18.66 -42.54
C ASP A 532 -21.13 18.19 -43.99
N ARG A 533 -20.08 18.37 -44.81
CA ARG A 533 -20.09 17.99 -46.24
C ARG A 533 -19.76 16.51 -46.41
N ALA A 534 -20.59 15.81 -47.16
CA ALA A 534 -20.30 14.45 -47.57
C ALA A 534 -18.93 14.39 -48.29
N ASN A 535 -18.10 13.42 -47.92
CA ASN A 535 -16.73 13.18 -48.43
C ASN A 535 -15.62 14.16 -48.01
N THR A 536 -15.87 15.10 -47.13
CA THR A 536 -14.79 15.93 -46.56
C THR A 536 -14.37 15.38 -45.21
N MET A 537 -13.05 15.34 -44.93
CA MET A 537 -12.51 14.95 -43.64
C MET A 537 -12.47 16.16 -42.71
N SER A 538 -12.80 15.97 -41.44
CA SER A 538 -12.49 16.97 -40.43
C SER A 538 -11.00 16.94 -40.12
N ALA A 539 -10.36 18.08 -40.01
CA ALA A 539 -8.95 18.19 -39.66
C ALA A 539 -8.80 19.27 -38.58
N ALA A 540 -8.36 18.87 -37.40
CA ALA A 540 -8.03 19.77 -36.30
C ALA A 540 -6.52 19.80 -36.11
N SER A 541 -5.94 20.98 -36.11
CA SER A 541 -4.48 21.21 -35.92
C SER A 541 -4.21 22.21 -34.82
N CYS A 542 -2.97 22.27 -34.38
CA CYS A 542 -2.51 23.30 -33.48
C CYS A 542 -2.42 24.64 -34.23
N SER A 543 -3.03 25.69 -33.68
CA SER A 543 -3.09 27.02 -34.33
C SER A 543 -1.96 27.94 -33.90
N GLN A 544 -1.24 27.60 -32.83
CA GLN A 544 -0.14 28.39 -32.31
C GLN A 544 1.18 27.69 -32.63
N GLU A 545 2.15 28.45 -33.17
CA GLU A 545 3.43 27.91 -33.66
C GLU A 545 4.29 27.23 -32.59
N ASP A 546 4.09 27.60 -31.34
CA ASP A 546 4.81 27.05 -30.18
C ASP A 546 4.09 25.90 -29.46
N HIS A 547 2.92 25.47 -29.98
CA HIS A 547 2.14 24.36 -29.44
C HIS A 547 2.34 23.11 -30.28
N VAL A 548 2.54 21.98 -29.59
CA VAL A 548 2.66 20.65 -30.23
C VAL A 548 1.41 19.81 -29.98
N LEU A 549 1.07 18.95 -30.92
CA LEU A 549 -0.04 18.02 -30.78
C LEU A 549 0.30 16.93 -29.74
N THR A 550 -0.47 16.88 -28.66
CA THR A 550 -0.30 15.91 -27.57
C THR A 550 -1.41 14.87 -27.51
N GLY A 551 -2.57 15.14 -28.10
CA GLY A 551 -3.71 14.22 -28.11
C GLY A 551 -4.73 14.53 -29.20
N CYS A 552 -5.39 13.48 -29.70
CA CYS A 552 -6.55 13.58 -30.61
C CYS A 552 -7.79 12.99 -29.91
N SER A 553 -8.93 13.63 -30.10
CA SER A 553 -10.23 13.12 -29.64
C SER A 553 -11.27 13.31 -30.76
N SER A 554 -12.39 12.60 -30.66
CA SER A 554 -13.45 12.77 -31.63
C SER A 554 -14.82 12.33 -31.14
N HIS A 555 -15.85 13.02 -31.57
CA HIS A 555 -17.20 12.57 -31.33
C HIS A 555 -18.08 12.68 -32.58
N SER A 556 -19.08 11.82 -32.67
CA SER A 556 -20.04 11.80 -33.80
C SER A 556 -21.29 12.57 -33.45
N LEU A 557 -21.73 13.42 -34.39
CA LEU A 557 -22.99 14.16 -34.29
C LEU A 557 -24.20 13.26 -34.61
N SER A 558 -24.03 12.26 -35.50
CA SER A 558 -25.12 11.47 -36.09
C SER A 558 -25.45 10.15 -35.40
N GLY A 559 -24.70 9.71 -34.44
CA GLY A 559 -25.02 8.54 -33.61
C GLY A 559 -24.40 7.20 -34.04
N HIS A 560 -23.72 7.10 -35.15
CA HIS A 560 -22.86 5.98 -35.51
C HIS A 560 -21.40 6.43 -35.41
N PHE A 561 -20.70 5.95 -34.40
CA PHE A 561 -19.30 6.25 -34.28
C PHE A 561 -18.46 5.09 -34.80
N SER A 562 -17.57 5.40 -35.70
CA SER A 562 -16.45 4.54 -36.03
C SER A 562 -15.18 5.31 -35.73
N ASN A 563 -14.26 4.72 -34.93
CA ASN A 563 -13.01 5.35 -34.59
C ASN A 563 -12.14 5.59 -35.83
N HIS A 564 -12.19 6.80 -36.33
CA HIS A 564 -11.53 7.21 -37.55
C HIS A 564 -10.72 8.49 -37.37
N VAL A 565 -10.44 8.91 -36.13
CA VAL A 565 -9.51 10.01 -35.88
C VAL A 565 -8.14 9.46 -35.62
N ARG A 566 -7.18 9.94 -36.37
CA ARG A 566 -5.77 9.64 -36.19
C ARG A 566 -4.93 10.89 -36.29
N PRO A 567 -3.85 11.02 -35.56
CA PRO A 567 -2.81 11.96 -35.92
C PRO A 567 -2.17 11.53 -37.24
N ALA A 568 -2.05 12.46 -38.19
CA ALA A 568 -1.41 12.21 -39.49
C ALA A 568 -0.70 13.48 -39.95
N HIS A 569 0.40 13.33 -40.68
CA HIS A 569 1.06 14.45 -41.31
C HIS A 569 0.24 14.87 -42.57
N SER A 570 -0.07 16.15 -42.68
CA SER A 570 -0.60 16.72 -43.91
C SER A 570 0.52 16.80 -44.95
N SER A 571 0.21 16.57 -46.21
CA SER A 571 1.20 16.67 -47.30
C SER A 571 1.72 18.11 -47.39
N GLY A 572 2.88 18.36 -46.84
CA GLY A 572 3.55 19.66 -46.83
C GLY A 572 3.73 20.34 -45.46
N ASP A 573 2.99 19.90 -44.43
CA ASP A 573 3.13 20.41 -43.07
C ASP A 573 4.03 19.52 -42.22
N ARG A 574 4.85 20.16 -41.37
CA ARG A 574 5.74 19.45 -40.41
C ARG A 574 4.97 18.88 -39.24
N ASP A 575 3.81 19.45 -38.87
CA ASP A 575 3.10 19.11 -37.65
C ASP A 575 1.93 18.14 -37.92
N PRO A 576 1.73 17.13 -37.07
CA PRO A 576 0.63 16.18 -37.19
C PRO A 576 -0.71 16.87 -36.89
N VAL A 577 -1.76 16.47 -37.62
CA VAL A 577 -3.15 16.92 -37.44
C VAL A 577 -4.07 15.78 -37.07
N CYS A 578 -5.12 16.05 -36.31
CA CYS A 578 -6.17 15.08 -35.98
C CYS A 578 -7.18 14.98 -37.14
N ILE A 579 -7.06 13.95 -37.97
CA ILE A 579 -7.93 13.74 -39.13
C ILE A 579 -9.05 12.79 -38.76
N GLY A 580 -10.30 13.25 -38.97
CA GLY A 580 -11.53 12.47 -38.80
C GLY A 580 -12.34 12.36 -40.08
N LYS A 581 -13.23 11.34 -40.19
CA LYS A 581 -14.16 11.19 -41.31
C LYS A 581 -15.29 12.22 -41.27
N SER A 582 -15.99 12.35 -42.38
CA SER A 582 -17.23 13.16 -42.49
C SER A 582 -18.25 12.81 -41.40
N GLY A 583 -18.90 13.83 -40.84
CA GLY A 583 -19.87 13.69 -39.74
C GLY A 583 -19.26 13.46 -38.36
N ILE A 584 -17.94 13.63 -38.21
CA ILE A 584 -17.20 13.55 -36.97
C ILE A 584 -16.58 14.92 -36.67
N THR A 585 -16.70 15.36 -35.42
CA THR A 585 -15.93 16.49 -34.93
C THR A 585 -14.60 15.96 -34.38
N SER A 586 -13.50 16.44 -34.97
CA SER A 586 -12.13 16.13 -34.47
C SER A 586 -11.68 17.22 -33.52
N HIS A 587 -11.03 16.84 -32.46
CA HIS A 587 -10.41 17.74 -31.47
C HIS A 587 -8.92 17.47 -31.42
N ALA A 588 -8.11 18.52 -31.51
CA ALA A 588 -6.68 18.51 -31.29
C ALA A 588 -6.38 19.14 -29.91
N LEU A 589 -5.75 18.38 -29.04
CA LEU A 589 -5.18 18.94 -27.83
C LEU A 589 -3.75 19.33 -28.13
N CYS A 590 -3.45 20.61 -27.93
CA CYS A 590 -2.22 21.27 -28.30
C CYS A 590 -1.61 21.87 -27.05
N CYS A 591 -0.40 21.44 -26.68
CA CYS A 591 0.25 21.90 -25.47
C CYS A 591 1.57 22.62 -25.79
N HIS A 592 1.77 23.73 -25.13
CA HIS A 592 3.04 24.41 -25.05
C HIS A 592 3.72 24.04 -23.73
N ALA A 593 4.98 23.70 -23.79
CA ALA A 593 5.86 23.56 -22.64
C ALA A 593 7.30 23.79 -23.08
N PRO A 594 8.18 24.33 -22.22
CA PRO A 594 9.58 24.52 -22.57
C PRO A 594 10.21 23.23 -23.06
N SER A 595 10.84 23.29 -24.25
CA SER A 595 11.59 22.14 -24.83
C SER A 595 10.78 20.85 -25.03
N ILE A 596 9.47 20.93 -25.17
CA ILE A 596 8.65 19.75 -25.48
C ILE A 596 8.87 19.31 -26.94
N SER A 597 9.09 17.98 -27.11
CA SER A 597 9.17 17.34 -28.42
C SER A 597 8.26 16.12 -28.43
N CYS A 598 7.43 15.99 -29.46
CA CYS A 598 6.47 14.88 -29.59
C CYS A 598 6.65 14.14 -30.93
N LYS A 599 6.37 12.83 -30.90
CA LYS A 599 6.35 11.96 -32.08
C LYS A 599 5.16 11.02 -32.05
N VAL A 600 4.71 10.58 -33.23
CA VAL A 600 3.64 9.60 -33.38
C VAL A 600 4.25 8.23 -33.66
N LYS A 601 3.75 7.21 -32.95
CA LYS A 601 4.06 5.79 -33.19
C LYS A 601 2.78 5.05 -33.48
N GLU A 602 2.80 4.19 -34.49
CA GLU A 602 1.66 3.39 -34.90
C GLU A 602 2.00 1.91 -34.94
N HIS A 603 1.05 1.06 -34.53
CA HIS A 603 1.17 -0.37 -34.68
C HIS A 603 -0.08 -0.94 -35.34
N PHE A 604 0.10 -1.48 -36.54
CA PHE A 604 -0.90 -2.20 -37.31
C PHE A 604 -0.64 -3.70 -37.20
N PRO A 605 -1.50 -4.47 -36.52
CA PRO A 605 -1.28 -5.91 -36.38
C PRO A 605 -1.51 -6.61 -37.73
N VAL A 606 -0.77 -7.66 -37.98
CA VAL A 606 -0.99 -8.58 -39.08
C VAL A 606 -2.08 -9.56 -38.67
N GLY A 607 -3.31 -9.34 -39.17
CA GLY A 607 -4.48 -10.16 -38.83
C GLY A 607 -5.28 -9.58 -37.65
N PHE A 608 -6.26 -10.39 -37.19
CA PHE A 608 -7.13 -9.99 -36.07
C PHE A 608 -6.46 -10.30 -34.73
N THR A 609 -6.44 -9.31 -33.87
CA THR A 609 -6.04 -9.45 -32.44
C THR A 609 -7.05 -8.73 -31.56
N GLU A 610 -7.46 -9.35 -30.43
CA GLU A 610 -8.36 -8.72 -29.47
C GLU A 610 -7.74 -7.49 -28.80
N LYS A 611 -6.43 -7.54 -28.53
CA LYS A 611 -5.66 -6.46 -27.90
C LYS A 611 -4.49 -6.06 -28.79
N VAL A 612 -4.40 -4.78 -29.12
CA VAL A 612 -3.29 -4.18 -29.86
C VAL A 612 -2.63 -3.14 -28.99
N THR A 613 -1.31 -3.15 -28.94
CA THR A 613 -0.54 -2.22 -28.12
C THR A 613 0.56 -1.54 -28.90
N VAL A 614 0.88 -0.32 -28.53
CA VAL A 614 2.08 0.41 -28.96
C VAL A 614 2.65 1.18 -27.79
N SER A 615 3.92 0.99 -27.49
CA SER A 615 4.61 1.66 -26.38
C SER A 615 5.51 2.78 -26.87
N CYS A 616 5.63 3.83 -26.09
CA CYS A 616 6.66 4.82 -26.28
C CYS A 616 8.06 4.21 -26.05
N ASP A 617 9.08 4.82 -26.63
CA ASP A 617 10.46 4.41 -26.39
C ASP A 617 10.91 4.85 -25.00
N ASP A 618 11.97 4.26 -24.49
CA ASP A 618 12.55 4.63 -23.20
C ASP A 618 12.87 6.14 -23.16
N GLY A 619 12.50 6.78 -22.05
CA GLY A 619 12.63 8.23 -21.87
C GLY A 619 11.56 9.07 -22.57
N TRP A 620 10.58 8.45 -23.22
CA TRP A 620 9.41 9.12 -23.79
C TRP A 620 8.15 8.78 -23.01
N THR A 621 7.33 9.77 -22.73
CA THR A 621 6.08 9.64 -22.00
C THR A 621 4.89 9.60 -22.96
N LEU A 622 3.99 8.65 -22.79
CA LEU A 622 2.74 8.59 -23.56
C LEU A 622 1.80 9.72 -23.15
N THR A 623 1.49 10.60 -24.09
CA THR A 623 0.56 11.71 -23.89
C THR A 623 -0.79 11.46 -24.57
N GLY A 624 -0.80 10.86 -25.76
CA GLY A 624 -2.00 10.56 -26.51
C GLY A 624 -2.11 9.08 -26.88
N CYS A 625 -3.31 8.51 -26.75
CA CYS A 625 -3.62 7.13 -27.10
C CYS A 625 -4.87 7.07 -27.95
N ASN A 626 -4.71 6.69 -29.20
CA ASN A 626 -5.78 6.64 -30.18
C ASN A 626 -5.90 5.27 -30.83
N ALA A 627 -7.09 4.98 -31.33
CA ALA A 627 -7.35 3.81 -32.14
C ALA A 627 -7.83 4.20 -33.53
N TYR A 628 -7.37 3.48 -34.54
CA TYR A 628 -7.83 3.65 -35.90
C TYR A 628 -8.29 2.32 -36.47
N SER A 629 -9.55 2.29 -36.97
CA SER A 629 -10.12 1.12 -37.64
C SER A 629 -10.72 1.50 -39.01
N ARG A 630 -10.45 0.68 -40.02
CA ARG A 630 -10.97 0.89 -41.38
C ARG A 630 -12.43 0.49 -41.56
N GLY A 631 -13.07 -0.17 -40.61
CA GLY A 631 -14.43 -0.65 -40.84
C GLY A 631 -15.13 -1.41 -39.73
N SER A 632 -14.69 -1.35 -38.50
CA SER A 632 -15.38 -1.99 -37.37
C SER A 632 -15.42 -1.08 -36.14
N ASN A 633 -16.48 -1.23 -35.35
CA ASN A 633 -16.49 -0.65 -34.02
C ASN A 633 -15.36 -1.27 -33.19
N ILE A 634 -14.69 -0.45 -32.42
CA ILE A 634 -13.70 -0.88 -31.43
C ILE A 634 -14.23 -0.58 -30.04
N LEU A 635 -13.76 -1.32 -29.02
CA LEU A 635 -14.19 -1.11 -27.64
C LEU A 635 -13.64 0.22 -27.11
N GLY A 636 -12.43 0.58 -27.50
CA GLY A 636 -11.81 1.85 -27.15
C GLY A 636 -10.29 1.82 -27.18
N ALA A 637 -9.71 2.97 -26.87
CA ALA A 637 -8.29 3.15 -26.67
C ALA A 637 -8.05 3.77 -25.28
N TYR A 638 -7.05 3.29 -24.56
CA TYR A 638 -6.70 3.84 -23.28
C TYR A 638 -5.21 3.67 -22.97
N PRO A 639 -4.61 4.62 -22.25
CA PRO A 639 -3.22 4.53 -21.84
C PRO A 639 -3.07 3.66 -20.58
N ILE A 640 -2.10 2.74 -20.62
CA ILE A 640 -1.53 2.07 -19.45
C ILE A 640 -0.07 2.48 -19.39
N ASP A 641 0.30 3.26 -18.40
CA ASP A 641 1.64 3.87 -18.28
C ASP A 641 2.08 4.54 -19.59
N ASP A 642 3.14 4.07 -20.23
CA ASP A 642 3.64 4.59 -21.52
C ASP A 642 3.25 3.71 -22.71
N THR A 643 2.20 2.89 -22.54
CA THR A 643 1.65 2.01 -23.58
C THR A 643 0.22 2.41 -23.93
N CYS A 644 -0.04 2.65 -25.20
CA CYS A 644 -1.40 2.80 -25.73
C CYS A 644 -1.99 1.43 -26.01
N VAL A 645 -3.13 1.14 -25.40
CA VAL A 645 -3.87 -0.13 -25.54
C VAL A 645 -5.16 0.10 -26.30
N VAL A 646 -5.39 -0.72 -27.32
CA VAL A 646 -6.62 -0.73 -28.12
C VAL A 646 -7.27 -2.10 -28.01
N LEU A 647 -8.56 -2.13 -27.68
CA LEU A 647 -9.35 -3.36 -27.60
C LEU A 647 -10.33 -3.46 -28.76
N ASN A 648 -10.32 -4.60 -29.43
CA ASN A 648 -11.21 -4.97 -30.51
C ASN A 648 -12.30 -5.93 -30.01
N PRO A 649 -13.56 -5.80 -30.50
CA PRO A 649 -14.58 -6.79 -30.22
C PRO A 649 -14.27 -8.11 -30.95
N LYS A 650 -14.71 -9.23 -30.41
CA LYS A 650 -14.59 -10.54 -31.06
C LYS A 650 -15.21 -10.51 -32.47
N GLY A 651 -14.47 -10.99 -33.47
CA GLY A 651 -14.90 -10.99 -34.88
C GLY A 651 -14.82 -9.63 -35.62
N GLY A 652 -14.19 -8.62 -35.00
CA GLY A 652 -13.94 -7.33 -35.67
C GLY A 652 -12.87 -7.41 -36.75
N LYS A 653 -12.76 -6.35 -37.59
CA LYS A 653 -11.77 -6.27 -38.68
C LYS A 653 -10.37 -5.83 -38.22
N GLY A 654 -10.17 -5.67 -36.92
CA GLY A 654 -8.94 -5.18 -36.33
C GLY A 654 -8.81 -3.65 -36.37
N ALA A 655 -8.01 -3.12 -35.46
CA ALA A 655 -7.67 -1.71 -35.42
C ALA A 655 -6.17 -1.54 -35.16
N ALA A 656 -5.63 -0.40 -35.52
CA ALA A 656 -4.29 0.01 -35.14
C ALA A 656 -4.30 0.73 -33.78
N ALA A 657 -3.24 0.58 -33.03
CA ALA A 657 -2.95 1.41 -31.87
C ALA A 657 -2.00 2.54 -32.28
N ILE A 658 -2.32 3.77 -31.86
CA ILE A 658 -1.54 4.96 -32.20
C ILE A 658 -1.22 5.70 -30.91
N ALA A 659 0.07 5.87 -30.65
CA ALA A 659 0.60 6.60 -29.50
C ALA A 659 1.17 7.95 -29.93
N ILE A 660 0.88 8.99 -29.17
CA ILE A 660 1.63 10.24 -29.21
C ILE A 660 2.54 10.23 -27.99
N CYS A 661 3.85 10.25 -28.24
CA CYS A 661 4.89 10.17 -27.22
C CYS A 661 5.65 11.49 -27.16
N CYS A 662 5.75 12.10 -25.98
CA CYS A 662 6.45 13.37 -25.78
C CYS A 662 7.59 13.24 -24.76
N LYS A 663 8.61 14.07 -24.90
CA LYS A 663 9.74 14.19 -23.95
C LYS A 663 10.25 15.61 -23.89
N ASN A 664 11.09 15.89 -22.89
CA ASN A 664 11.91 17.08 -22.89
C ASN A 664 13.12 16.90 -23.83
N ALA A 665 13.28 17.77 -24.82
CA ALA A 665 14.39 17.73 -25.77
C ALA A 665 15.76 17.98 -25.12
N ASN A 666 15.81 18.71 -23.99
CA ASN A 666 17.05 19.06 -23.30
C ASN A 666 17.65 17.90 -22.48
N THR A 667 16.91 16.82 -22.25
CA THR A 667 17.42 15.68 -21.46
C THR A 667 18.53 14.88 -22.16
N GLU A 668 18.73 15.01 -23.46
CA GLU A 668 19.81 14.32 -24.20
C GLU A 668 21.20 14.93 -23.99
N GLU A 669 21.30 16.22 -23.72
CA GLU A 669 22.61 16.88 -23.52
C GLU A 669 23.24 16.52 -22.16
N SER A 670 22.45 16.25 -21.12
CA SER A 670 22.97 15.92 -19.79
C SER A 670 23.50 14.49 -19.66
N GLN A 671 23.05 13.55 -20.49
CA GLN A 671 23.57 12.18 -20.48
C GLN A 671 24.91 12.04 -21.21
N ASN A 672 25.18 12.87 -22.21
CA ASN A 672 26.45 12.87 -22.94
C ASN A 672 27.58 13.65 -22.24
N SER A 673 27.27 14.52 -21.28
CA SER A 673 28.31 15.28 -20.54
C SER A 673 28.92 14.48 -19.38
N ASN A 674 28.34 13.39 -18.94
CA ASN A 674 28.87 12.51 -17.87
C ASN A 674 29.76 11.36 -18.39
N TYR A 675 30.03 11.30 -19.70
CA TYR A 675 30.96 10.35 -20.34
C TYR A 675 32.13 11.03 -21.06
N ARG A 676 32.48 12.26 -20.70
CA ARG A 676 33.72 12.90 -21.12
C ARG A 676 34.63 13.24 -19.95
#